data_674a40c87babde7668c5ab8262c39f00
#
_entry.id   674a40c87babde7668c5ab8262c39f00
#
_cell.length_a   1.000
_cell.length_b   1.000
_cell.length_c   1.000
_cell.angle_alpha   90.00
_cell.angle_beta   90.00
_cell.angle_gamma   90.00
#
_symmetry.space_group_name_H-M   'P 1'
#
loop_
_entity.id
_entity.type
_entity.pdbx_description
1 polymer ?
#
loop_
_entity_poly.entity_id
_entity_poly.type
_entity_poly.pdbx_seq_one_letter_code
_entity_poly.pdbx_strand_id
1 'polypeptide(L)'
;MIRLRRAHLAFLVLCLAAPAAIGASCTCGDGDSQSETSGGAAGGGGGTGVGGEGGSLFGNDAGDAGCVDGEACGDGGICAGGVCCEAGQACGAACCGGVEVCSFQQCVVPGAVCIDATECPDGHYCEYALGEPSDGGVADAGCQGGASLATGKCLPKPPECAPGQEPGPNDPLTCLSKCEYMPPVGAFSPVLKYSWGDPAAPQTRDSVMMAPVIAQLDDDTCDGVVDERDIPEIIFMTFTGGAYNDNGTIHAISVVNGAFVEKWSANAGVTSPNHPGRSIAAGNIDGVPGNEIVVCTVDKRVRAYDAAGAQLWLSAPGSECFMPSIADLDQDGLPEVVVEGQILNGADGSQKVPAFDPPNTMNIVVSDMDGDGFLDIVTADKVYRADGTMIATTGLGGRYPAVGDLDKDGVPEIIASEYQNHKLFVWHLDPNAPNGVQIIRQDIDINGDLNPGLCPVGSAGAIRGGGPPTVADFNGDGFPDAALAGGVGYAVLDGTKLMDPATPDAETFLWIKQTQDCSSAATGSSVFDFEGDGIAEVVYGDEVTLHVYAGPDGADLFQTCNTNGTLFEYPLVADVDNDGQADIVVVSNSYSGFNCAGEKTSGVRVFGDANGNWVRTRRVWNQHGYHVTNVAEDGTIPAVEPPNYTQPKLNNFRQNVQPLGEFSAPDLVITLAPRCIGDYALMARVRNIGEAAVPAGVPVGFYAGDPGAGGIQLAGSPLVTTKVLYPAEAEDLLLELPDAPTGVKDGSVPIYAVVDDNAPPHTWHECREDNNKVMASGACTTPR
;
A
#
# COMPACT_ATOMS: atom_id res chain seq x y z
N MET A 1 -2.66 23.98 -48.74
CA MET A 1 -1.81 23.78 -49.95
C MET A 1 -0.38 24.07 -49.59
N ILE A 2 0.53 23.15 -50.02
CA ILE A 2 2.03 23.22 -49.96
C ILE A 2 2.59 22.72 -48.64
N ARG A 3 2.86 21.43 -48.50
CA ARG A 3 3.98 20.50 -48.80
C ARG A 3 5.31 20.77 -48.05
N LEU A 4 5.58 19.85 -47.13
CA LEU A 4 6.77 19.02 -46.86
C LEU A 4 8.17 19.57 -47.16
N ARG A 5 9.09 19.43 -46.19
CA ARG A 5 10.34 18.69 -46.41
C ARG A 5 10.98 18.17 -45.10
N ARG A 6 11.28 16.87 -45.10
CA ARG A 6 12.20 16.19 -44.18
C ARG A 6 13.64 16.58 -44.47
N ALA A 7 14.49 16.60 -43.46
CA ALA A 7 15.93 16.42 -43.64
C ALA A 7 16.51 15.66 -42.45
N HIS A 8 16.98 14.45 -42.72
CA HIS A 8 17.91 13.71 -41.88
C HIS A 8 19.28 14.41 -41.83
N LEU A 9 19.92 14.44 -40.66
CA LEU A 9 21.40 14.53 -40.63
C LEU A 9 21.91 13.68 -39.45
N ALA A 10 22.72 12.70 -39.82
CA ALA A 10 23.60 11.93 -38.94
C ALA A 10 24.91 12.67 -38.72
N PHE A 11 25.52 12.62 -37.54
CA PHE A 11 26.93 12.89 -37.27
C PHE A 11 27.34 12.06 -36.05
N LEU A 12 28.13 11.05 -36.24
CA LEU A 12 29.61 10.94 -36.26
C LEU A 12 30.27 11.15 -34.90
N VAL A 13 30.70 10.03 -34.38
CA VAL A 13 31.62 9.82 -33.25
C VAL A 13 32.96 10.51 -33.51
N LEU A 14 33.51 11.16 -32.51
CA LEU A 14 34.95 11.45 -32.45
C LEU A 14 35.50 11.20 -31.03
N CYS A 15 36.27 10.13 -30.90
CA CYS A 15 37.16 9.89 -29.77
C CYS A 15 38.34 10.84 -29.83
N LEU A 16 38.75 11.42 -28.70
CA LEU A 16 40.13 11.87 -28.51
C LEU A 16 40.59 11.59 -27.08
N ALA A 17 41.76 11.04 -26.97
CA ALA A 17 42.40 10.36 -25.86
C ALA A 17 43.30 11.25 -24.99
N ALA A 18 43.31 10.94 -23.71
CA ALA A 18 44.41 10.72 -22.75
C ALA A 18 45.45 11.82 -22.47
N PRO A 19 46.28 11.80 -21.39
CA PRO A 19 46.70 10.62 -20.60
C PRO A 19 46.94 10.78 -19.08
N ALA A 20 46.97 9.66 -18.40
CA ALA A 20 47.94 9.12 -17.42
C ALA A 20 48.07 9.76 -16.03
N ALA A 21 48.34 9.04 -14.92
CA ALA A 21 48.94 7.74 -14.71
C ALA A 21 48.89 7.31 -13.24
N ILE A 22 49.20 6.00 -13.05
CA ILE A 22 49.75 5.31 -11.85
C ILE A 22 48.69 4.78 -10.89
N GLY A 23 48.48 3.50 -10.59
CA GLY A 23 49.23 2.27 -10.90
C GLY A 23 49.09 1.32 -9.71
N ALA A 24 48.58 0.13 -9.88
CA ALA A 24 49.01 -1.06 -9.17
C ALA A 24 48.27 -2.29 -9.72
N SER A 25 49.06 -3.26 -10.01
CA SER A 25 48.82 -4.51 -10.67
C SER A 25 48.06 -5.55 -9.85
N CYS A 26 47.22 -6.34 -10.52
CA CYS A 26 47.12 -7.78 -10.26
C CYS A 26 46.77 -8.49 -11.56
N THR A 27 47.54 -9.50 -11.82
CA THR A 27 47.69 -10.29 -13.02
C THR A 27 46.55 -11.22 -13.32
N CYS A 28 46.07 -11.19 -14.57
CA CYS A 28 45.34 -12.28 -15.21
C CYS A 28 46.32 -13.36 -15.67
N GLY A 29 45.89 -14.60 -15.54
CA GLY A 29 46.52 -15.76 -16.16
C GLY A 29 45.50 -16.47 -17.05
N ASP A 30 45.65 -16.25 -18.36
CA ASP A 30 45.03 -17.07 -19.41
C ASP A 30 45.82 -18.35 -19.56
N GLY A 31 45.13 -19.44 -19.93
CA GLY A 31 45.79 -20.69 -20.27
C GLY A 31 44.84 -21.64 -20.99
N ASP A 32 44.91 -21.57 -22.31
CA ASP A 32 44.25 -22.46 -23.28
C ASP A 32 44.79 -23.86 -23.32
N SER A 33 43.86 -24.80 -23.59
CA SER A 33 43.91 -25.90 -24.58
C SER A 33 44.79 -27.13 -24.41
N GLN A 34 44.09 -28.22 -24.69
CA GLN A 34 44.43 -29.45 -25.45
C GLN A 34 45.11 -30.63 -24.74
N SER A 35 44.31 -31.68 -24.67
CA SER A 35 44.45 -33.03 -25.27
C SER A 35 45.63 -33.92 -24.92
N GLU A 36 45.26 -35.14 -24.76
CA GLU A 36 45.84 -36.45 -25.13
C GLU A 36 46.36 -37.38 -24.02
N THR A 37 45.64 -38.41 -23.90
CA THR A 37 45.97 -39.87 -23.98
C THR A 37 47.00 -40.50 -23.09
N SER A 38 46.52 -41.68 -22.64
CA SER A 38 47.20 -42.96 -22.41
C SER A 38 47.83 -43.25 -21.05
N GLY A 39 47.29 -44.25 -20.42
CA GLY A 39 47.87 -45.56 -20.41
C GLY A 39 48.30 -46.09 -19.07
N GLY A 40 47.80 -47.24 -18.66
CA GLY A 40 48.57 -48.27 -18.01
C GLY A 40 48.42 -48.40 -16.48
N ALA A 41 47.68 -49.28 -16.05
CA ALA A 41 47.93 -50.63 -15.66
C ALA A 41 48.34 -50.93 -14.18
N ALA A 42 47.54 -51.72 -13.55
CA ALA A 42 47.89 -52.96 -12.84
C ALA A 42 48.16 -52.90 -11.33
N GLY A 43 47.47 -53.79 -10.70
CA GLY A 43 47.83 -54.60 -9.53
C GLY A 43 47.08 -54.24 -8.25
N GLY A 44 46.38 -55.07 -7.57
CA GLY A 44 46.28 -56.47 -7.49
C GLY A 44 46.16 -56.91 -6.03
N GLY A 45 45.27 -57.84 -5.70
CA GLY A 45 45.17 -58.46 -4.41
C GLY A 45 43.91 -58.16 -3.61
N GLY A 46 42.98 -59.02 -3.39
CA GLY A 46 43.01 -60.41 -3.07
C GLY A 46 42.52 -60.63 -1.64
N GLY A 47 41.29 -61.12 -1.46
CA GLY A 47 40.77 -61.41 -0.13
C GLY A 47 39.42 -62.13 -0.21
N THR A 48 39.45 -63.35 -0.08
CA THR A 48 38.39 -64.38 -0.08
C THR A 48 37.48 -64.33 1.16
N GLY A 49 36.17 -64.63 0.98
CA GLY A 49 35.27 -64.96 2.10
C GLY A 49 33.85 -65.27 1.69
N VAL A 50 33.64 -66.42 1.28
CA VAL A 50 32.55 -67.39 1.46
C VAL A 50 31.19 -66.97 1.99
N GLY A 51 30.10 -67.04 1.17
CA GLY A 51 29.03 -68.00 1.31
C GLY A 51 27.73 -67.51 2.02
N GLY A 52 26.65 -67.58 1.27
CA GLY A 52 25.30 -67.47 1.81
C GLY A 52 24.27 -67.45 0.70
N GLU A 53 23.77 -68.54 0.25
CA GLU A 53 22.69 -68.66 -0.71
C GLU A 53 21.37 -68.23 -0.13
N GLY A 54 20.62 -67.43 -0.89
CA GLY A 54 19.22 -67.06 -0.62
C GLY A 54 18.56 -66.59 -1.90
N GLY A 55 17.71 -67.39 -2.48
CA GLY A 55 17.20 -67.39 -3.83
C GLY A 55 16.61 -66.11 -4.35
N SER A 56 17.09 -65.76 -5.48
CA SER A 56 16.46 -64.85 -6.39
C SER A 56 15.41 -65.56 -7.22
N LEU A 57 14.15 -65.16 -7.05
CA LEU A 57 13.07 -65.55 -7.92
C LEU A 57 12.32 -64.25 -8.30
N PHE A 58 12.89 -63.45 -9.16
CA PHE A 58 12.18 -62.68 -10.14
C PHE A 58 13.14 -62.33 -11.28
N GLY A 59 12.82 -62.94 -12.42
CA GLY A 59 13.55 -62.72 -13.67
C GLY A 59 13.33 -61.27 -14.16
N ASN A 60 14.43 -60.62 -14.36
CA ASN A 60 14.47 -59.44 -15.24
C ASN A 60 14.58 -59.95 -16.67
N ASP A 61 13.51 -59.72 -17.40
CA ASP A 61 13.56 -59.62 -18.87
C ASP A 61 12.34 -58.77 -19.30
N ALA A 62 12.44 -57.48 -19.21
CA ALA A 62 11.64 -56.55 -20.04
C ALA A 62 12.61 -55.41 -20.39
N GLY A 63 12.92 -55.34 -21.67
CA GLY A 63 13.81 -54.33 -22.22
C GLY A 63 13.30 -52.90 -21.96
N ASP A 64 14.25 -52.04 -21.94
CA ASP A 64 14.21 -50.59 -21.82
C ASP A 64 13.24 -49.94 -22.84
N ALA A 65 11.95 -50.06 -22.59
CA ALA A 65 10.95 -49.15 -23.14
C ALA A 65 10.61 -48.20 -22.01
N GLY A 66 11.26 -47.02 -21.97
CA GLY A 66 10.93 -45.96 -21.03
C GLY A 66 9.45 -45.70 -21.03
N CYS A 67 8.87 -45.51 -19.84
CA CYS A 67 7.46 -45.11 -19.70
C CYS A 67 7.22 -43.74 -20.33
N VAL A 68 6.01 -43.42 -20.69
CA VAL A 68 5.62 -42.09 -21.21
C VAL A 68 5.27 -41.19 -20.04
N ASP A 69 5.87 -40.01 -20.00
CA ASP A 69 5.65 -39.06 -18.95
C ASP A 69 4.16 -38.72 -18.72
N GLY A 70 3.73 -38.75 -17.49
CA GLY A 70 2.35 -38.56 -17.07
C GLY A 70 1.45 -39.79 -17.14
N GLU A 71 1.91 -40.90 -17.72
CA GLU A 71 1.14 -42.16 -17.76
C GLU A 71 1.38 -43.01 -16.51
N ALA A 72 0.35 -43.75 -16.13
CA ALA A 72 0.45 -44.69 -15.04
C ALA A 72 1.44 -45.86 -15.40
N CYS A 73 2.32 -46.18 -14.47
CA CYS A 73 3.33 -47.21 -14.61
C CYS A 73 3.46 -48.06 -13.35
N GLY A 74 3.86 -49.31 -13.48
CA GLY A 74 4.05 -50.23 -12.36
C GLY A 74 2.79 -50.42 -11.51
N ASP A 75 2.95 -50.64 -10.21
CA ASP A 75 1.85 -50.88 -9.25
C ASP A 75 1.26 -49.55 -8.71
N GLY A 76 0.84 -48.65 -9.60
CA GLY A 76 0.18 -47.39 -9.24
C GLY A 76 1.10 -46.18 -9.23
N GLY A 77 2.29 -46.26 -9.81
CA GLY A 77 3.20 -45.14 -10.01
C GLY A 77 2.84 -44.33 -11.22
N ILE A 78 3.48 -43.16 -11.36
CA ILE A 78 3.38 -42.24 -12.49
C ILE A 78 4.76 -42.06 -13.12
N CYS A 79 4.82 -42.07 -14.44
CA CYS A 79 6.05 -41.83 -15.18
C CYS A 79 6.49 -40.38 -15.14
N ALA A 80 7.76 -40.13 -14.80
CA ALA A 80 8.39 -38.83 -14.91
C ALA A 80 9.84 -39.01 -15.42
N GLY A 81 10.20 -38.29 -16.51
CA GLY A 81 11.52 -38.40 -17.14
C GLY A 81 11.87 -39.80 -17.64
N GLY A 82 10.86 -40.58 -18.05
CA GLY A 82 11.05 -41.96 -18.48
C GLY A 82 11.26 -42.95 -17.33
N VAL A 83 11.12 -42.54 -16.07
CA VAL A 83 11.24 -43.36 -14.85
C VAL A 83 9.88 -43.47 -14.17
N CYS A 84 9.53 -44.67 -13.68
CA CYS A 84 8.29 -44.84 -12.92
C CYS A 84 8.50 -44.44 -11.47
N CYS A 85 7.85 -43.32 -11.06
CA CYS A 85 7.88 -42.80 -9.69
C CYS A 85 6.77 -43.43 -8.85
N GLU A 86 6.97 -43.57 -7.56
CA GLU A 86 5.88 -43.91 -6.63
C GLU A 86 4.78 -42.86 -6.68
N ALA A 87 3.57 -43.23 -6.33
CA ALA A 87 2.43 -42.32 -6.32
C ALA A 87 2.73 -41.12 -5.42
N GLY A 88 2.58 -39.89 -5.96
CA GLY A 88 2.87 -38.64 -5.26
C GLY A 88 4.32 -38.18 -5.32
N GLN A 89 5.24 -38.93 -5.91
CA GLN A 89 6.65 -38.54 -6.07
C GLN A 89 6.99 -38.04 -7.47
N ALA A 90 6.09 -38.18 -8.44
CA ALA A 90 6.33 -37.71 -9.80
C ALA A 90 6.26 -36.17 -9.80
N CYS A 91 7.29 -35.50 -10.36
CA CYS A 91 7.43 -34.07 -10.37
C CYS A 91 8.14 -33.59 -11.66
N GLY A 92 7.39 -33.10 -12.61
CA GLY A 92 7.96 -32.73 -13.91
C GLY A 92 8.63 -33.94 -14.57
N ALA A 93 9.92 -33.81 -14.87
CA ALA A 93 10.74 -34.87 -15.44
C ALA A 93 11.53 -35.64 -14.38
N ALA A 94 11.17 -35.60 -13.10
CA ALA A 94 11.90 -36.24 -12.01
C ALA A 94 10.99 -36.97 -11.03
N CYS A 95 11.55 -37.90 -10.27
CA CYS A 95 10.92 -38.44 -9.07
C CYS A 95 11.53 -37.79 -7.84
N CYS A 96 10.74 -37.12 -7.00
CA CYS A 96 11.21 -36.57 -5.74
C CYS A 96 11.53 -37.67 -4.75
N GLY A 97 12.65 -37.59 -4.08
CA GLY A 97 13.15 -38.60 -3.16
C GLY A 97 13.04 -38.20 -1.70
N GLY A 98 12.80 -39.19 -0.84
CA GLY A 98 12.91 -39.06 0.61
C GLY A 98 11.92 -38.00 1.21
N VAL A 99 12.41 -36.84 1.61
CA VAL A 99 11.65 -35.76 2.24
C VAL A 99 11.25 -34.66 1.27
N GLU A 100 11.63 -34.80 0.00
CA GLU A 100 11.30 -33.82 -1.01
C GLU A 100 9.83 -33.87 -1.41
N VAL A 101 9.27 -32.70 -1.77
CA VAL A 101 7.92 -32.54 -2.31
C VAL A 101 8.00 -31.88 -3.68
N CYS A 102 6.97 -32.10 -4.50
CA CYS A 102 6.87 -31.43 -5.79
C CYS A 102 6.27 -30.05 -5.63
N SER A 103 7.01 -29.03 -6.03
CA SER A 103 6.55 -27.66 -6.12
C SER A 103 6.95 -27.08 -7.47
N PHE A 104 5.98 -26.58 -8.25
CA PHE A 104 6.22 -25.98 -9.58
C PHE A 104 7.15 -26.81 -10.48
N GLN A 105 6.86 -28.13 -10.58
CA GLN A 105 7.64 -29.12 -11.37
C GLN A 105 9.08 -29.30 -10.88
N GLN A 106 9.41 -28.88 -9.67
CA GLN A 106 10.73 -29.06 -9.04
C GLN A 106 10.60 -29.83 -7.72
N CYS A 107 11.56 -30.70 -7.45
CA CYS A 107 11.66 -31.36 -6.17
C CYS A 107 12.35 -30.44 -5.16
N VAL A 108 11.65 -30.06 -4.10
CA VAL A 108 12.14 -29.13 -3.07
C VAL A 108 11.99 -29.75 -1.68
N VAL A 109 12.89 -29.41 -0.77
CA VAL A 109 12.79 -29.84 0.63
C VAL A 109 11.98 -28.81 1.40
N PRO A 110 10.85 -29.18 2.05
CA PRO A 110 10.07 -28.28 2.85
C PRO A 110 10.88 -27.68 4.01
N GLY A 111 10.70 -26.36 4.21
CA GLY A 111 11.32 -25.60 5.29
C GLY A 111 10.54 -25.67 6.61
N ALA A 112 10.57 -24.57 7.35
CA ALA A 112 9.86 -24.41 8.63
C ALA A 112 8.34 -24.51 8.46
N VAL A 113 7.63 -24.69 9.55
CA VAL A 113 6.17 -24.51 9.62
C VAL A 113 5.87 -23.05 9.46
N CYS A 114 4.81 -22.71 8.75
CA CYS A 114 4.33 -21.35 8.53
C CYS A 114 2.81 -21.28 8.71
N ILE A 115 2.32 -20.14 9.09
CA ILE A 115 0.89 -19.79 9.05
C ILE A 115 0.58 -19.11 7.70
N ASP A 116 1.52 -18.31 7.19
CA ASP A 116 1.46 -17.69 5.86
C ASP A 116 2.88 -17.46 5.26
N ALA A 117 2.93 -16.78 4.10
CA ALA A 117 4.18 -16.54 3.38
C ALA A 117 5.17 -15.64 4.13
N THR A 118 4.73 -14.81 5.05
CA THR A 118 5.59 -13.82 5.73
C THR A 118 6.43 -14.45 6.83
N GLU A 119 5.97 -15.54 7.42
CA GLU A 119 6.81 -16.34 8.31
C GLU A 119 7.90 -17.12 7.58
N CYS A 120 7.86 -17.11 6.24
CA CYS A 120 8.84 -17.79 5.43
C CYS A 120 10.02 -16.86 5.10
N PRO A 121 11.25 -17.41 4.91
CA PRO A 121 12.38 -16.63 4.44
C PRO A 121 12.08 -15.97 3.09
N ASP A 122 12.72 -14.84 2.79
CA ASP A 122 12.63 -14.16 1.51
C ASP A 122 12.72 -15.14 0.32
N GLY A 123 11.87 -14.95 -0.67
CA GLY A 123 11.79 -15.83 -1.82
C GLY A 123 11.13 -17.19 -1.54
N HIS A 124 10.40 -17.32 -0.44
CA HIS A 124 9.61 -18.52 -0.12
C HIS A 124 8.12 -18.15 -0.02
N TYR A 125 7.26 -19.17 0.00
CA TYR A 125 5.82 -19.07 0.21
C TYR A 125 5.36 -20.19 1.14
N CYS A 126 4.17 -20.04 1.75
CA CYS A 126 3.59 -21.06 2.62
C CYS A 126 2.73 -22.04 1.81
N GLU A 127 3.11 -23.31 1.76
CA GLU A 127 2.34 -24.38 1.10
C GLU A 127 1.47 -25.10 2.14
N TYR A 128 0.21 -24.72 2.21
CA TYR A 128 -0.76 -25.23 3.20
C TYR A 128 -1.09 -26.71 3.05
N ALA A 129 -0.92 -27.28 1.86
CA ALA A 129 -1.14 -28.73 1.64
C ALA A 129 -0.15 -29.61 2.40
N LEU A 130 0.93 -29.04 2.93
CA LEU A 130 1.97 -29.74 3.70
C LEU A 130 1.85 -29.54 5.21
N GLY A 131 0.85 -28.80 5.66
CA GLY A 131 0.61 -28.51 7.06
C GLY A 131 -0.43 -29.43 7.69
N GLU A 132 -0.70 -29.17 8.96
CA GLU A 132 -1.80 -29.84 9.66
C GLU A 132 -3.10 -29.07 9.36
N PRO A 133 -4.19 -29.79 9.02
CA PRO A 133 -5.48 -29.12 8.93
C PRO A 133 -5.84 -28.53 10.29
N SER A 134 -6.44 -27.34 10.31
CA SER A 134 -6.99 -26.79 11.56
C SER A 134 -7.95 -27.82 12.15
N ASP A 135 -7.84 -28.10 13.43
CA ASP A 135 -8.74 -29.03 14.13
C ASP A 135 -10.15 -28.41 14.38
N GLY A 136 -10.61 -27.59 13.46
CA GLY A 136 -11.96 -27.03 13.45
C GLY A 136 -12.26 -26.14 14.67
N GLY A 137 -11.22 -25.53 15.25
CA GLY A 137 -11.40 -24.40 16.15
C GLY A 137 -12.24 -23.37 15.42
N VAL A 138 -13.34 -22.97 16.00
CA VAL A 138 -14.16 -21.87 15.50
C VAL A 138 -13.21 -20.71 15.33
N ALA A 139 -13.04 -20.21 14.10
CA ALA A 139 -12.34 -18.96 13.88
C ALA A 139 -12.88 -17.95 14.90
N ASP A 140 -12.05 -17.35 15.70
CA ASP A 140 -12.50 -16.35 16.66
C ASP A 140 -13.29 -15.33 15.87
N ALA A 141 -14.47 -14.93 16.36
CA ALA A 141 -15.43 -14.11 15.61
C ALA A 141 -14.90 -12.71 15.25
N GLY A 142 -13.63 -12.43 15.56
CA GLY A 142 -12.92 -11.21 15.27
C GLY A 142 -11.90 -11.31 14.12
N CYS A 143 -11.50 -12.52 13.71
CA CYS A 143 -10.48 -12.66 12.67
C CYS A 143 -11.07 -12.50 11.27
N GLN A 144 -10.52 -11.59 10.50
CA GLN A 144 -10.85 -11.37 9.10
C GLN A 144 -9.62 -11.71 8.24
N GLY A 145 -9.84 -11.92 6.96
CA GLY A 145 -8.74 -12.28 6.06
C GLY A 145 -8.35 -13.75 6.14
N GLY A 146 -9.21 -14.59 6.73
CA GLY A 146 -9.05 -16.03 6.66
C GLY A 146 -8.08 -16.60 7.66
N ALA A 147 -8.16 -16.17 8.91
CA ALA A 147 -7.52 -16.88 10.02
C ALA A 147 -7.95 -18.33 10.03
N SER A 148 -7.25 -19.11 9.28
CA SER A 148 -7.21 -20.54 9.43
C SER A 148 -5.99 -20.81 10.31
N LEU A 149 -6.18 -21.45 11.44
CA LEU A 149 -5.12 -22.08 12.21
C LEU A 149 -4.47 -23.24 11.43
N ALA A 150 -4.74 -23.37 10.14
CA ALA A 150 -4.07 -24.28 9.25
C ALA A 150 -2.63 -23.82 9.05
N THR A 151 -1.71 -24.65 9.44
CA THR A 151 -0.29 -24.43 9.19
C THR A 151 0.10 -24.97 7.82
N GLY A 152 1.18 -24.45 7.26
CA GLY A 152 1.83 -24.91 6.04
C GLY A 152 3.29 -25.23 6.26
N LYS A 153 4.03 -25.33 5.16
CA LYS A 153 5.50 -25.45 5.15
C LYS A 153 6.07 -24.44 4.17
N CYS A 154 7.11 -23.74 4.57
CA CYS A 154 7.81 -22.84 3.67
C CYS A 154 8.44 -23.60 2.51
N LEU A 155 8.11 -23.22 1.29
CA LEU A 155 8.72 -23.70 0.06
C LEU A 155 9.33 -22.53 -0.72
N PRO A 156 10.44 -22.75 -1.45
CA PRO A 156 10.97 -21.71 -2.31
C PRO A 156 9.97 -21.33 -3.41
N LYS A 157 9.78 -20.03 -3.65
CA LYS A 157 9.02 -19.54 -4.81
C LYS A 157 9.68 -20.00 -6.10
N PRO A 158 8.90 -20.34 -7.13
CA PRO A 158 9.47 -20.63 -8.44
C PRO A 158 10.15 -19.38 -9.01
N PRO A 159 11.07 -19.51 -9.98
CA PRO A 159 11.65 -18.36 -10.65
C PRO A 159 10.60 -17.60 -11.45
N GLU A 160 10.86 -16.32 -11.74
CA GLU A 160 10.08 -15.59 -12.72
C GLU A 160 10.21 -16.23 -14.10
N CYS A 161 9.13 -16.18 -14.88
CA CYS A 161 9.14 -16.67 -16.25
C CYS A 161 10.03 -15.79 -17.14
N ALA A 162 10.84 -16.43 -17.98
CA ALA A 162 11.51 -15.65 -19.02
C ALA A 162 10.46 -15.11 -20.02
N PRO A 163 10.60 -13.89 -20.53
CA PRO A 163 9.63 -13.30 -21.44
C PRO A 163 9.26 -14.20 -22.63
N GLY A 164 7.97 -14.46 -22.79
CA GLY A 164 7.43 -15.36 -23.82
C GLY A 164 7.57 -16.85 -23.50
N GLN A 165 7.85 -17.22 -22.24
CA GLN A 165 7.87 -18.59 -21.74
C GLN A 165 6.86 -18.82 -20.61
N GLU A 166 5.88 -17.97 -20.49
CA GLU A 166 4.80 -18.08 -19.53
C GLU A 166 3.98 -19.37 -19.82
N PRO A 167 3.63 -20.16 -18.80
CA PRO A 167 2.81 -21.33 -18.96
C PRO A 167 1.43 -20.96 -19.57
N GLY A 168 0.96 -21.74 -20.55
CA GLY A 168 -0.40 -21.60 -21.04
C GLY A 168 -1.43 -22.08 -20.01
N PRO A 169 -2.73 -21.83 -20.24
CA PRO A 169 -3.79 -22.13 -19.26
C PRO A 169 -3.89 -23.61 -18.85
N ASN A 170 -3.33 -24.52 -19.62
CA ASN A 170 -3.32 -25.96 -19.33
C ASN A 170 -1.89 -26.51 -19.18
N ASP A 171 -0.89 -25.67 -19.21
CA ASP A 171 0.49 -26.10 -19.06
C ASP A 171 0.86 -26.24 -17.56
N PRO A 172 1.79 -27.15 -17.23
CA PRO A 172 2.29 -27.23 -15.87
C PRO A 172 2.98 -25.93 -15.45
N LEU A 173 2.66 -25.42 -14.26
CA LEU A 173 3.30 -24.25 -13.69
C LEU A 173 4.77 -24.55 -13.36
N THR A 174 5.69 -23.84 -14.00
CA THR A 174 7.15 -23.98 -13.81
C THR A 174 7.82 -22.69 -13.36
N CYS A 175 7.15 -21.55 -13.49
CA CYS A 175 7.60 -20.22 -13.15
C CYS A 175 6.39 -19.34 -12.84
N LEU A 176 6.59 -18.19 -12.24
CA LEU A 176 5.56 -17.14 -12.05
C LEU A 176 5.69 -16.11 -13.16
N SER A 177 4.58 -15.79 -13.80
CA SER A 177 4.55 -14.74 -14.81
C SER A 177 4.66 -13.37 -14.14
N LYS A 178 5.33 -12.41 -14.78
CA LYS A 178 5.18 -11.02 -14.40
C LYS A 178 3.73 -10.62 -14.67
N CYS A 179 3.06 -10.14 -13.65
CA CYS A 179 1.63 -9.92 -13.65
C CYS A 179 1.33 -8.48 -13.25
N GLU A 180 1.13 -7.64 -14.25
CA GLU A 180 0.83 -6.22 -14.07
C GLU A 180 -0.50 -5.88 -14.77
N TYR A 181 -1.33 -5.08 -14.11
CA TYR A 181 -2.49 -4.43 -14.69
C TYR A 181 -2.25 -2.93 -14.75
N MET A 182 -2.29 -2.36 -15.93
CA MET A 182 -2.20 -0.91 -16.12
C MET A 182 -3.59 -0.35 -16.35
N PRO A 183 -4.11 0.50 -15.45
CA PRO A 183 -5.41 1.14 -15.67
C PRO A 183 -5.48 1.90 -16.98
N PRO A 184 -6.65 1.96 -17.63
CA PRO A 184 -6.83 2.81 -18.79
C PRO A 184 -6.78 4.29 -18.39
N VAL A 185 -5.89 5.07 -18.98
CA VAL A 185 -5.78 6.52 -18.74
C VAL A 185 -7.13 7.22 -18.96
N GLY A 186 -7.56 8.02 -17.99
CA GLY A 186 -8.86 8.71 -17.99
C GLY A 186 -10.05 7.85 -17.58
N ALA A 187 -9.83 6.62 -17.12
CA ALA A 187 -10.87 5.79 -16.52
C ALA A 187 -11.03 6.14 -15.04
N PHE A 188 -11.88 7.11 -14.73
CA PHE A 188 -12.11 7.62 -13.39
C PHE A 188 -13.59 7.58 -13.04
N SER A 189 -14.00 6.66 -12.15
CA SER A 189 -15.40 6.38 -11.84
C SER A 189 -15.64 6.24 -10.33
N PRO A 190 -15.44 7.29 -9.52
CA PRO A 190 -15.57 7.22 -8.08
C PRO A 190 -16.98 6.85 -7.63
N VAL A 191 -17.07 5.90 -6.68
CA VAL A 191 -18.31 5.50 -6.02
C VAL A 191 -18.11 5.52 -4.51
N LEU A 192 -19.17 5.81 -3.76
CA LEU A 192 -19.16 5.69 -2.31
C LEU A 192 -19.12 4.20 -1.93
N LYS A 193 -18.00 3.74 -1.36
CA LYS A 193 -17.85 2.38 -0.82
C LYS A 193 -18.44 2.29 0.59
N TYR A 194 -18.02 3.16 1.49
CA TYR A 194 -18.36 3.10 2.91
C TYR A 194 -18.72 4.48 3.47
N SER A 195 -19.57 4.50 4.49
CA SER A 195 -19.89 5.71 5.26
C SER A 195 -20.11 5.41 6.74
N TRP A 196 -19.57 6.26 7.60
CA TRP A 196 -19.79 6.26 9.04
C TRP A 196 -20.31 7.63 9.46
N GLY A 197 -21.35 7.66 10.28
CA GLY A 197 -22.04 8.88 10.71
C GLY A 197 -23.40 9.06 10.03
N ASP A 198 -24.32 9.77 10.70
CA ASP A 198 -25.68 10.02 10.20
C ASP A 198 -26.05 11.51 10.33
N PRO A 199 -26.05 12.27 9.21
CA PRO A 199 -26.42 13.67 9.23
C PRO A 199 -27.88 13.92 9.64
N ALA A 200 -28.77 12.92 9.58
CA ALA A 200 -30.15 13.01 10.03
C ALA A 200 -30.30 12.89 11.55
N ALA A 201 -29.26 12.45 12.26
CA ALA A 201 -29.23 12.32 13.71
C ALA A 201 -28.27 13.31 14.39
N PRO A 202 -28.45 14.64 14.27
CA PRO A 202 -27.48 15.66 14.70
C PRO A 202 -27.20 15.71 16.21
N GLN A 203 -27.81 14.85 16.98
CA GLN A 203 -27.55 14.64 18.42
C GLN A 203 -26.44 13.62 18.66
N THR A 204 -26.04 12.87 17.64
CA THR A 204 -24.92 11.96 17.71
C THR A 204 -23.60 12.70 17.56
N ARG A 205 -22.54 12.17 18.16
CA ARG A 205 -21.19 12.70 17.98
C ARG A 205 -20.62 12.16 16.67
N ASP A 206 -20.98 12.76 15.57
CA ASP A 206 -20.62 12.32 14.22
C ASP A 206 -19.97 13.42 13.35
N SER A 207 -19.82 14.60 13.90
CA SER A 207 -19.16 15.71 13.21
C SER A 207 -17.64 15.61 13.34
N VAL A 208 -16.93 15.54 12.21
CA VAL A 208 -15.47 15.49 12.11
C VAL A 208 -14.97 16.75 11.42
N MET A 209 -13.85 17.34 11.89
CA MET A 209 -13.28 18.57 11.37
C MET A 209 -11.76 18.59 11.56
N MET A 210 -11.13 17.49 11.20
CA MET A 210 -9.70 17.27 11.26
C MET A 210 -9.31 16.22 10.20
N ALA A 211 -8.09 16.24 9.70
CA ALA A 211 -7.57 15.15 8.89
C ALA A 211 -7.49 13.86 9.74
N PRO A 212 -8.11 12.76 9.36
CA PRO A 212 -7.95 11.48 10.06
C PRO A 212 -6.52 10.97 9.88
N VAL A 213 -6.17 9.88 10.55
CA VAL A 213 -5.00 9.06 10.22
C VAL A 213 -5.43 7.64 9.94
N ILE A 214 -4.60 6.92 9.21
CA ILE A 214 -4.80 5.52 8.84
C ILE A 214 -3.57 4.77 9.34
N ALA A 215 -3.78 3.75 10.18
CA ALA A 215 -2.73 2.96 10.79
C ALA A 215 -3.22 1.57 11.17
N GLN A 216 -2.33 0.62 11.25
CA GLN A 216 -2.60 -0.74 11.73
C GLN A 216 -2.69 -0.74 13.25
N LEU A 217 -3.81 -1.13 13.85
CA LEU A 217 -3.99 -1.16 15.29
C LEU A 217 -4.20 -2.55 15.88
N ASP A 218 -4.83 -3.46 15.17
CA ASP A 218 -5.11 -4.81 15.66
C ASP A 218 -4.82 -5.88 14.60
N ASP A 219 -4.60 -7.11 15.07
CA ASP A 219 -4.33 -8.28 14.26
C ASP A 219 -5.67 -8.87 13.77
N ASP A 220 -6.12 -8.41 12.61
CA ASP A 220 -7.35 -8.89 11.96
C ASP A 220 -7.14 -10.27 11.31
N THR A 221 -5.92 -10.60 10.91
CA THR A 221 -5.56 -11.89 10.31
C THR A 221 -5.41 -12.99 11.36
N CYS A 222 -5.24 -12.63 12.64
CA CYS A 222 -5.00 -13.52 13.77
C CYS A 222 -3.74 -14.39 13.62
N ASP A 223 -2.73 -13.88 12.99
CA ASP A 223 -1.43 -14.54 12.86
C ASP A 223 -0.47 -14.21 14.01
N GLY A 224 -0.84 -13.24 14.86
CA GLY A 224 -0.09 -12.81 16.03
C GLY A 224 0.84 -11.62 15.77
N VAL A 225 0.75 -11.00 14.60
CA VAL A 225 1.50 -9.81 14.19
C VAL A 225 0.52 -8.74 13.74
N VAL A 226 0.81 -7.48 13.97
CA VAL A 226 0.07 -6.34 13.40
C VAL A 226 0.93 -5.75 12.31
N ASP A 227 0.50 -5.85 11.05
CA ASP A 227 1.29 -5.39 9.90
C ASP A 227 0.41 -5.05 8.66
N GLU A 228 1.04 -4.93 7.50
CA GLU A 228 0.36 -4.55 6.25
C GLU A 228 -0.66 -5.56 5.72
N ARG A 229 -0.77 -6.74 6.33
CA ARG A 229 -1.78 -7.76 5.97
C ARG A 229 -3.11 -7.51 6.64
N ASP A 230 -3.08 -6.81 7.77
CA ASP A 230 -4.28 -6.43 8.50
C ASP A 230 -5.03 -5.31 7.79
N ILE A 231 -6.30 -5.17 8.08
CA ILE A 231 -7.13 -4.09 7.56
C ILE A 231 -6.92 -2.85 8.44
N PRO A 232 -6.40 -1.75 7.91
CA PRO A 232 -6.06 -0.60 8.75
C PRO A 232 -7.27 0.06 9.36
N GLU A 233 -7.06 0.72 10.49
CA GLU A 233 -8.06 1.57 11.13
C GLU A 233 -7.99 3.00 10.60
N ILE A 234 -9.17 3.59 10.38
CA ILE A 234 -9.33 5.03 10.21
C ILE A 234 -9.57 5.63 11.59
N ILE A 235 -8.67 6.50 12.03
CA ILE A 235 -8.67 7.08 13.37
C ILE A 235 -8.97 8.58 13.27
N PHE A 236 -9.98 9.03 14.00
CA PHE A 236 -10.43 10.43 13.96
C PHE A 236 -11.11 10.85 15.27
N MET A 237 -11.34 12.15 15.41
CA MET A 237 -12.08 12.70 16.55
C MET A 237 -13.39 13.35 16.14
N THR A 238 -14.41 13.15 16.97
CA THR A 238 -15.74 13.73 16.77
C THR A 238 -16.11 14.76 17.83
N PHE A 239 -17.02 15.64 17.45
CA PHE A 239 -17.66 16.62 18.35
C PHE A 239 -19.17 16.66 18.13
N THR A 240 -19.88 17.39 18.98
CA THR A 240 -21.35 17.58 18.89
C THR A 240 -21.67 19.06 18.71
N GLY A 241 -22.56 19.39 17.79
CA GLY A 241 -22.89 20.76 17.45
C GLY A 241 -21.63 21.54 17.02
N GLY A 242 -21.44 22.77 17.43
CA GLY A 242 -20.26 23.57 17.13
C GLY A 242 -19.10 23.43 18.14
N ALA A 243 -19.03 22.37 18.92
CA ALA A 243 -18.08 22.22 20.04
C ALA A 243 -16.72 21.63 19.59
N TYR A 244 -16.23 22.01 18.43
CA TYR A 244 -14.95 21.51 17.87
C TYR A 244 -13.69 21.95 18.64
N ASN A 245 -13.82 22.86 19.61
CA ASN A 245 -12.73 23.31 20.50
C ASN A 245 -12.91 22.79 21.95
N ASP A 246 -13.77 21.81 22.16
CA ASP A 246 -14.13 21.30 23.49
C ASP A 246 -13.80 19.80 23.59
N ASN A 247 -14.57 19.02 24.31
CA ASN A 247 -14.31 17.62 24.58
C ASN A 247 -14.63 16.71 23.38
N GLY A 248 -13.61 16.26 22.67
CA GLY A 248 -13.69 15.30 21.57
C GLY A 248 -13.74 13.85 22.04
N THR A 249 -14.37 13.00 21.23
CA THR A 249 -14.27 11.54 21.33
C THR A 249 -13.38 11.06 20.18
N ILE A 250 -12.34 10.29 20.50
CA ILE A 250 -11.54 9.60 19.51
C ILE A 250 -12.22 8.28 19.14
N HIS A 251 -12.16 7.91 17.89
CA HIS A 251 -12.72 6.67 17.32
C HIS A 251 -11.67 5.98 16.48
N ALA A 252 -11.68 4.65 16.50
CA ALA A 252 -11.02 3.80 15.53
C ALA A 252 -12.08 2.93 14.85
N ILE A 253 -12.18 3.01 13.54
CA ILE A 253 -13.10 2.22 12.72
C ILE A 253 -12.33 1.47 11.66
N SER A 254 -12.78 0.27 11.31
CA SER A 254 -12.20 -0.54 10.26
C SER A 254 -13.29 -1.10 9.35
N VAL A 255 -12.92 -1.60 8.17
CA VAL A 255 -13.85 -2.23 7.24
C VAL A 255 -13.93 -3.72 7.53
N VAL A 256 -15.08 -4.18 7.99
CA VAL A 256 -15.33 -5.55 8.38
C VAL A 256 -16.46 -6.13 7.51
N ASN A 257 -16.15 -7.15 6.70
CA ASN A 257 -17.14 -7.76 5.79
C ASN A 257 -17.86 -6.71 4.91
N GLY A 258 -17.13 -5.74 4.37
CA GLY A 258 -17.66 -4.72 3.48
C GLY A 258 -18.50 -3.62 4.17
N ALA A 259 -18.34 -3.43 5.47
CA ALA A 259 -19.00 -2.36 6.21
C ALA A 259 -18.11 -1.81 7.33
N PHE A 260 -18.27 -0.54 7.67
CA PHE A 260 -17.57 0.02 8.83
C PHE A 260 -18.03 -0.59 10.14
N VAL A 261 -17.05 -0.96 10.96
CA VAL A 261 -17.22 -1.38 12.36
C VAL A 261 -16.37 -0.48 13.25
N GLU A 262 -16.96 0.04 14.32
CA GLU A 262 -16.21 0.74 15.35
C GLU A 262 -15.49 -0.29 16.23
N LYS A 263 -14.15 -0.32 16.14
CA LYS A 263 -13.32 -1.19 17.00
C LYS A 263 -13.37 -0.72 18.44
N TRP A 264 -13.18 0.58 18.64
CA TRP A 264 -13.30 1.23 19.93
C TRP A 264 -13.53 2.74 19.81
N SER A 265 -13.99 3.36 20.90
CA SER A 265 -13.98 4.82 21.05
C SER A 265 -13.62 5.22 22.48
N ALA A 266 -12.93 6.34 22.63
CA ALA A 266 -12.49 6.83 23.92
C ALA A 266 -12.78 8.34 24.08
N ASN A 267 -13.24 8.72 25.28
CA ASN A 267 -13.48 10.10 25.66
C ASN A 267 -12.79 10.39 26.99
N ALA A 268 -11.90 11.36 27.00
CA ALA A 268 -11.11 11.73 28.19
C ALA A 268 -11.92 12.39 29.31
N GLY A 269 -13.20 12.66 29.09
CA GLY A 269 -14.05 13.39 30.05
C GLY A 269 -13.68 14.88 30.13
N VAL A 270 -13.87 15.48 31.33
CA VAL A 270 -13.67 16.92 31.52
C VAL A 270 -12.26 17.30 32.01
N THR A 271 -11.44 16.32 32.33
CA THR A 271 -10.04 16.56 32.76
C THR A 271 -9.12 16.40 31.58
N SER A 272 -8.50 17.50 31.13
CA SER A 272 -7.66 17.53 29.92
C SER A 272 -8.37 16.89 28.72
N PRO A 273 -9.51 17.41 28.27
CA PRO A 273 -10.28 16.78 27.20
C PRO A 273 -9.51 16.79 25.88
N ASN A 274 -9.72 15.79 25.04
CA ASN A 274 -9.16 15.77 23.68
C ASN A 274 -9.74 16.92 22.85
N HIS A 275 -8.89 17.51 22.00
CA HIS A 275 -9.31 18.66 21.17
C HIS A 275 -9.73 18.19 19.78
N PRO A 276 -11.03 18.09 19.47
CA PRO A 276 -11.52 17.44 18.24
C PRO A 276 -11.26 18.21 16.93
N GLY A 277 -10.84 19.47 17.02
CA GLY A 277 -10.40 20.27 15.87
C GLY A 277 -8.88 20.37 15.75
N ARG A 278 -8.14 19.39 16.26
CA ARG A 278 -6.67 19.27 16.11
C ARG A 278 -6.35 17.97 15.42
N SER A 279 -5.23 17.92 14.70
CA SER A 279 -4.77 16.70 14.06
C SER A 279 -4.24 15.69 15.10
N ILE A 280 -4.11 14.47 14.67
CA ILE A 280 -3.56 13.34 15.41
C ILE A 280 -2.38 12.77 14.64
N ALA A 281 -1.57 11.95 15.31
CA ALA A 281 -0.53 11.15 14.68
C ALA A 281 -0.58 9.72 15.25
N ALA A 282 -0.17 8.73 14.47
CA ALA A 282 -0.10 7.33 14.86
C ALA A 282 1.21 6.69 14.41
N GLY A 283 1.68 5.71 15.16
CA GLY A 283 2.88 4.95 14.89
C GLY A 283 3.45 4.33 16.16
N ASN A 284 4.37 3.39 16.03
CA ASN A 284 5.02 2.77 17.17
C ASN A 284 5.99 3.77 17.83
N ILE A 285 5.62 4.31 18.99
CA ILE A 285 6.39 5.33 19.72
C ILE A 285 7.10 4.83 20.98
N ASP A 286 6.88 3.58 21.37
CA ASP A 286 7.45 3.04 22.61
C ASP A 286 8.35 1.81 22.41
N GLY A 287 8.47 1.35 21.16
CA GLY A 287 9.26 0.18 20.77
C GLY A 287 8.65 -1.17 21.18
N VAL A 288 7.39 -1.16 21.62
CA VAL A 288 6.60 -2.38 21.86
C VAL A 288 5.77 -2.66 20.59
N PRO A 289 5.61 -3.91 20.13
CA PRO A 289 4.77 -4.20 18.98
C PRO A 289 3.34 -3.65 19.13
N GLY A 290 2.86 -2.96 18.11
CA GLY A 290 1.61 -2.21 18.07
C GLY A 290 1.86 -0.74 17.80
N ASN A 291 0.82 0.00 17.42
CA ASN A 291 0.90 1.42 17.11
C ASN A 291 0.12 2.24 18.13
N GLU A 292 0.70 3.33 18.58
CA GLU A 292 0.10 4.30 19.49
C GLU A 292 -0.50 5.47 18.73
N ILE A 293 -1.44 6.13 19.37
CA ILE A 293 -2.14 7.30 18.83
C ILE A 293 -1.89 8.51 19.72
N VAL A 294 -1.36 9.56 19.11
CA VAL A 294 -1.01 10.80 19.79
C VAL A 294 -2.02 11.89 19.46
N VAL A 295 -2.60 12.51 20.48
CA VAL A 295 -3.63 13.55 20.33
C VAL A 295 -3.31 14.79 21.15
N CYS A 296 -3.74 15.95 20.66
CA CYS A 296 -3.72 17.21 21.40
C CYS A 296 -4.91 17.33 22.36
N THR A 297 -4.71 17.93 23.52
CA THR A 297 -5.77 18.26 24.46
C THR A 297 -6.12 19.74 24.46
N VAL A 298 -7.31 20.11 24.93
CA VAL A 298 -7.78 21.49 25.01
C VAL A 298 -6.90 22.37 25.92
N ASP A 299 -6.29 21.77 26.93
CA ASP A 299 -5.38 22.44 27.87
C ASP A 299 -3.89 22.35 27.45
N LYS A 300 -3.65 22.11 26.14
CA LYS A 300 -2.31 22.16 25.51
C LYS A 300 -1.35 21.10 26.03
N ARG A 301 -1.86 19.90 26.29
CA ARG A 301 -1.07 18.69 26.56
C ARG A 301 -1.11 17.79 25.36
N VAL A 302 -0.21 16.84 25.35
CA VAL A 302 -0.22 15.70 24.45
C VAL A 302 -0.63 14.48 25.22
N ARG A 303 -1.51 13.66 24.66
CA ARG A 303 -1.92 12.38 25.21
C ARG A 303 -1.61 11.27 24.21
N ALA A 304 -1.10 10.14 24.71
CA ALA A 304 -1.01 8.92 23.93
C ALA A 304 -2.03 7.89 24.38
N TYR A 305 -2.55 7.17 23.43
CA TYR A 305 -3.38 5.97 23.60
C TYR A 305 -2.65 4.79 22.98
N ASP A 306 -2.84 3.61 23.57
CA ASP A 306 -2.45 2.35 22.94
C ASP A 306 -3.41 1.97 21.80
N ALA A 307 -3.09 0.92 21.07
CA ALA A 307 -3.88 0.38 19.97
C ALA A 307 -5.32 0.02 20.36
N ALA A 308 -5.58 -0.31 21.63
CA ALA A 308 -6.90 -0.63 22.17
C ALA A 308 -7.67 0.60 22.71
N GLY A 309 -7.12 1.81 22.56
CA GLY A 309 -7.74 3.06 23.01
C GLY A 309 -7.60 3.34 24.50
N ALA A 310 -6.72 2.64 25.23
CA ALA A 310 -6.41 2.96 26.62
C ALA A 310 -5.32 4.04 26.70
N GLN A 311 -5.47 4.99 27.60
CA GLN A 311 -4.47 6.04 27.77
C GLN A 311 -3.14 5.47 28.34
N LEU A 312 -2.06 5.66 27.60
CA LEU A 312 -0.70 5.34 28.06
C LEU A 312 -0.14 6.45 28.96
N TRP A 313 -0.07 7.65 28.43
CA TRP A 313 0.46 8.80 29.18
C TRP A 313 -0.25 10.11 28.82
N LEU A 314 -0.01 11.14 29.63
CA LEU A 314 -0.45 12.51 29.43
C LEU A 314 0.70 13.45 29.82
N SER A 315 1.18 14.23 28.87
CA SER A 315 2.32 15.14 29.10
C SER A 315 2.02 16.25 30.11
N ALA A 316 3.05 16.97 30.54
CA ALA A 316 2.89 18.29 31.14
C ALA A 316 2.25 19.26 30.12
N PRO A 317 1.56 20.36 30.56
CA PRO A 317 1.07 21.36 29.64
C PRO A 317 2.20 22.02 28.86
N GLY A 318 2.03 22.10 27.53
CA GLY A 318 2.94 22.80 26.64
C GLY A 318 2.53 24.25 26.32
N SER A 319 3.22 24.83 25.36
CA SER A 319 2.88 26.17 24.84
C SER A 319 1.66 26.09 23.89
N GLU A 320 1.65 25.18 22.96
CA GLU A 320 0.56 24.84 22.04
C GLU A 320 0.63 23.36 21.65
N CYS A 321 -0.41 22.85 20.99
CA CYS A 321 -0.46 21.56 20.32
C CYS A 321 -1.54 21.62 19.24
N PHE A 322 -1.13 21.55 17.97
CA PHE A 322 -2.04 21.61 16.81
C PHE A 322 -1.97 20.34 15.96
N MET A 323 -0.77 19.99 15.52
CA MET A 323 -0.51 18.90 14.58
C MET A 323 0.75 18.16 15.03
N PRO A 324 0.60 17.11 15.85
CA PRO A 324 1.73 16.32 16.28
C PRO A 324 2.40 15.61 15.10
N SER A 325 3.72 15.55 15.11
CA SER A 325 4.54 14.72 14.23
C SER A 325 5.30 13.70 15.06
N ILE A 326 5.54 12.52 14.50
CA ILE A 326 6.31 11.44 15.12
C ILE A 326 7.53 11.19 14.25
N ALA A 327 8.72 11.19 14.84
CA ALA A 327 9.98 10.89 14.16
C ALA A 327 11.06 10.52 15.16
N ASP A 328 12.00 9.65 14.80
CA ASP A 328 13.19 9.36 15.60
C ASP A 328 14.28 10.40 15.29
N LEU A 329 14.34 11.45 16.11
CA LEU A 329 15.20 12.60 15.87
C LEU A 329 16.67 12.36 16.23
N ASP A 330 16.97 11.45 17.14
CA ASP A 330 18.33 11.17 17.61
C ASP A 330 18.81 9.76 17.26
N GLN A 331 18.01 9.03 16.48
CA GLN A 331 18.32 7.72 15.90
C GLN A 331 18.60 6.64 16.97
N ASP A 332 17.89 6.73 18.11
CA ASP A 332 18.03 5.77 19.20
C ASP A 332 17.06 4.58 19.12
N GLY A 333 16.17 4.59 18.12
CA GLY A 333 15.15 3.57 17.88
C GLY A 333 13.87 3.77 18.69
N LEU A 334 13.72 4.91 19.37
CA LEU A 334 12.53 5.30 20.12
C LEU A 334 12.07 6.69 19.65
N PRO A 335 11.04 6.77 18.83
CA PRO A 335 10.61 8.03 18.23
C PRO A 335 10.18 9.09 19.24
N GLU A 336 10.39 10.35 18.87
CA GLU A 336 9.86 11.51 19.56
C GLU A 336 8.52 11.94 19.03
N VAL A 337 7.74 12.58 19.90
CA VAL A 337 6.56 13.34 19.53
C VAL A 337 6.92 14.83 19.51
N VAL A 338 6.86 15.41 18.31
CA VAL A 338 7.16 16.81 18.07
C VAL A 338 5.86 17.59 17.95
N VAL A 339 5.69 18.60 18.79
CA VAL A 339 4.58 19.53 18.71
C VAL A 339 5.11 20.97 18.79
N GLU A 340 4.24 21.96 18.52
CA GLU A 340 4.66 23.35 18.45
C GLU A 340 5.42 23.82 19.69
N GLY A 341 6.73 23.92 19.55
CA GLY A 341 7.64 24.43 20.56
C GLY A 341 8.08 23.43 21.64
N GLN A 342 7.87 22.13 21.47
CA GLN A 342 8.39 21.12 22.39
C GLN A 342 8.58 19.75 21.71
N ILE A 343 9.52 19.00 22.24
CA ILE A 343 9.82 17.62 21.84
C ILE A 343 9.64 16.74 23.08
N LEU A 344 8.85 15.68 22.94
CA LEU A 344 8.54 14.73 23.99
C LEU A 344 9.11 13.36 23.64
N ASN A 345 9.57 12.60 24.64
CA ASN A 345 9.86 11.19 24.46
C ASN A 345 8.55 10.44 24.15
N GLY A 346 8.51 9.65 23.07
CA GLY A 346 7.32 8.90 22.68
C GLY A 346 6.87 7.90 23.73
N ALA A 347 7.81 7.18 24.34
CA ALA A 347 7.52 6.12 25.29
C ALA A 347 6.79 6.57 26.58
N ASP A 348 6.98 7.80 27.06
CA ASP A 348 6.43 8.24 28.35
C ASP A 348 5.86 9.66 28.38
N GLY A 349 5.92 10.40 27.26
CA GLY A 349 5.44 11.78 27.16
C GLY A 349 6.22 12.80 27.99
N SER A 350 7.39 12.42 28.51
CA SER A 350 8.26 13.35 29.22
C SER A 350 8.94 14.31 28.26
N GLN A 351 9.17 15.55 28.70
CA GLN A 351 9.80 16.55 27.86
C GLN A 351 11.28 16.21 27.61
N LYS A 352 11.65 15.97 26.35
CA LYS A 352 13.04 15.70 25.91
C LYS A 352 13.81 17.01 25.73
N VAL A 353 13.20 18.00 25.07
CA VAL A 353 13.82 19.31 24.82
C VAL A 353 12.99 20.41 25.46
N PRO A 354 13.62 21.38 26.17
CA PRO A 354 12.91 22.56 26.66
C PRO A 354 12.21 23.30 25.52
N ALA A 355 11.13 24.01 25.85
CA ALA A 355 10.37 24.77 24.86
C ALA A 355 11.30 25.66 24.01
N PHE A 356 11.25 25.47 22.71
CA PHE A 356 11.92 26.30 21.72
C PHE A 356 10.84 27.05 20.96
N ASP A 357 11.13 28.23 20.51
CA ASP A 357 10.31 29.20 19.81
C ASP A 357 8.77 29.17 20.07
N PRO A 358 8.14 30.28 20.24
CA PRO A 358 6.72 30.34 20.56
C PRO A 358 5.80 30.35 19.35
N PRO A 359 4.52 30.25 19.57
CA PRO A 359 3.46 29.58 18.84
C PRO A 359 2.83 30.44 17.73
N ASN A 360 3.53 30.70 16.63
CA ASN A 360 2.86 31.20 15.43
C ASN A 360 2.80 30.18 14.28
N THR A 361 3.46 29.06 14.46
CA THR A 361 3.41 27.91 13.54
C THR A 361 2.24 27.01 13.92
N MET A 362 1.52 26.50 12.95
CA MET A 362 0.40 25.56 13.16
C MET A 362 0.69 24.17 12.65
N ASN A 363 1.81 23.95 11.99
CA ASN A 363 2.26 22.66 11.52
C ASN A 363 3.78 22.58 11.61
N ILE A 364 4.27 21.43 12.04
CA ILE A 364 5.67 21.09 12.06
C ILE A 364 5.85 19.89 11.12
N VAL A 365 6.85 19.98 10.25
CA VAL A 365 7.31 18.89 9.40
C VAL A 365 8.70 18.51 9.88
N VAL A 366 9.04 17.24 9.76
CA VAL A 366 10.37 16.74 10.11
C VAL A 366 11.01 16.19 8.84
N SER A 367 12.23 16.67 8.52
CA SER A 367 12.98 16.24 7.34
C SER A 367 14.45 16.63 7.48
N ASP A 368 15.38 15.88 6.92
CA ASP A 368 16.79 16.26 6.83
C ASP A 368 16.94 17.38 5.78
N MET A 369 17.14 18.61 6.24
CA MET A 369 17.18 19.80 5.37
C MET A 369 18.59 20.21 4.93
N ASP A 370 19.62 19.77 5.63
CA ASP A 370 21.01 20.15 5.30
C ASP A 370 21.91 18.98 4.90
N GLY A 371 21.33 17.77 4.81
CA GLY A 371 22.00 16.57 4.31
C GLY A 371 23.01 16.00 5.30
N ASP A 372 22.87 16.28 6.60
CA ASP A 372 23.78 15.75 7.62
C ASP A 372 23.38 14.36 8.14
N GLY A 373 22.24 13.84 7.70
CA GLY A 373 21.71 12.51 8.01
C GLY A 373 20.89 12.48 9.29
N PHE A 374 20.63 13.61 9.94
CA PHE A 374 19.70 13.75 11.05
C PHE A 374 18.51 14.59 10.65
N LEU A 375 17.38 14.28 11.22
CA LEU A 375 16.14 15.01 10.93
C LEU A 375 16.13 16.38 11.60
N ASP A 376 15.74 17.40 10.83
CA ASP A 376 15.50 18.75 11.28
C ASP A 376 14.00 19.02 11.49
N ILE A 377 13.68 19.97 12.35
CA ILE A 377 12.32 20.41 12.61
C ILE A 377 12.04 21.64 11.76
N VAL A 378 11.10 21.48 10.82
CA VAL A 378 10.77 22.47 9.79
C VAL A 378 9.46 23.15 10.11
N THR A 379 9.48 24.48 10.15
CA THR A 379 8.30 25.32 10.18
C THR A 379 8.19 26.15 8.89
N ALA A 380 7.15 26.93 8.74
CA ALA A 380 7.00 27.74 7.54
C ALA A 380 8.19 28.68 7.27
N ASP A 381 8.79 29.25 8.32
CA ASP A 381 9.82 30.30 8.22
C ASP A 381 11.11 30.03 8.98
N LYS A 382 11.25 28.81 9.58
CA LYS A 382 12.42 28.45 10.39
C LYS A 382 12.74 26.97 10.31
N VAL A 383 14.01 26.63 10.55
CA VAL A 383 14.50 25.27 10.72
C VAL A 383 15.27 25.16 12.03
N TYR A 384 15.06 24.07 12.74
CA TYR A 384 15.70 23.76 14.03
C TYR A 384 16.32 22.36 14.00
N ARG A 385 17.41 22.17 14.74
CA ARG A 385 17.96 20.85 15.08
C ARG A 385 17.06 20.10 16.05
N ALA A 386 17.29 18.81 16.17
CA ALA A 386 16.65 17.92 17.14
C ALA A 386 16.75 18.41 18.61
N ASP A 387 17.75 19.21 18.95
CA ASP A 387 17.93 19.80 20.29
C ASP A 387 17.18 21.14 20.49
N GLY A 388 16.40 21.59 19.50
CA GLY A 388 15.66 22.84 19.50
C GLY A 388 16.51 24.07 19.12
N THR A 389 17.78 23.88 18.73
CA THR A 389 18.61 24.99 18.25
C THR A 389 18.19 25.45 16.88
N MET A 390 17.79 26.71 16.73
CA MET A 390 17.45 27.30 15.43
C MET A 390 18.69 27.47 14.57
N ILE A 391 18.65 26.91 13.35
CA ILE A 391 19.74 27.01 12.37
C ILE A 391 19.47 28.01 11.26
N ALA A 392 18.20 28.30 10.96
CA ALA A 392 17.82 29.20 9.88
C ALA A 392 16.49 29.88 10.11
N THR A 393 16.30 31.10 9.58
CA THR A 393 15.01 31.78 9.58
C THR A 393 14.91 32.80 8.46
N THR A 394 13.76 32.82 7.77
CA THR A 394 13.42 33.88 6.81
C THR A 394 12.91 35.14 7.49
N GLY A 395 12.30 35.01 8.67
CA GLY A 395 11.60 36.09 9.36
C GLY A 395 10.29 36.55 8.70
N LEU A 396 9.78 35.79 7.70
CA LEU A 396 8.52 36.14 7.01
C LEU A 396 7.29 35.74 7.82
N GLY A 397 7.43 34.79 8.75
CA GLY A 397 6.29 34.14 9.39
C GLY A 397 5.66 33.11 8.44
N GLY A 398 4.50 32.62 8.78
CA GLY A 398 3.79 31.59 8.00
C GLY A 398 3.18 30.52 8.87
N ARG A 399 2.43 29.59 8.26
CA ARG A 399 1.71 28.58 9.03
C ARG A 399 2.03 27.14 8.65
N TYR A 400 2.00 26.83 7.37
CA TYR A 400 2.01 25.47 6.88
C TYR A 400 3.16 25.27 5.90
N PRO A 401 4.18 24.46 6.24
CA PRO A 401 5.23 24.09 5.31
C PRO A 401 4.88 22.79 4.57
N ALA A 402 5.53 22.64 3.40
CA ALA A 402 5.80 21.39 2.72
C ALA A 402 7.26 21.38 2.29
N VAL A 403 7.83 20.20 2.07
CA VAL A 403 9.22 19.99 1.68
C VAL A 403 9.27 19.25 0.35
N GLY A 404 10.10 19.71 -0.58
CA GLY A 404 10.37 19.05 -1.86
C GLY A 404 11.54 19.71 -2.56
N ASP A 405 12.24 18.97 -3.39
CA ASP A 405 13.36 19.46 -4.23
C ASP A 405 12.79 19.81 -5.61
N LEU A 406 12.35 21.09 -5.77
CA LEU A 406 11.59 21.55 -6.94
C LEU A 406 12.43 21.64 -8.23
N ASP A 407 13.73 21.84 -8.13
CA ASP A 407 14.63 21.92 -9.29
C ASP A 407 15.59 20.72 -9.41
N LYS A 408 15.46 19.77 -8.48
CA LYS A 408 16.25 18.52 -8.45
C LYS A 408 17.75 18.75 -8.33
N ASP A 409 18.14 19.79 -7.60
CA ASP A 409 19.54 20.10 -7.34
C ASP A 409 20.11 19.37 -6.11
N GLY A 410 19.23 18.69 -5.35
CA GLY A 410 19.55 17.94 -4.13
C GLY A 410 19.44 18.75 -2.85
N VAL A 411 19.02 20.01 -2.93
CA VAL A 411 18.73 20.87 -1.79
C VAL A 411 17.22 21.10 -1.73
N PRO A 412 16.51 20.63 -0.69
CA PRO A 412 15.06 20.72 -0.67
C PRO A 412 14.58 22.15 -0.40
N GLU A 413 13.51 22.55 -1.07
CA GLU A 413 12.78 23.77 -0.81
C GLU A 413 11.74 23.56 0.28
N ILE A 414 11.49 24.64 1.03
CA ILE A 414 10.33 24.79 1.90
C ILE A 414 9.33 25.68 1.18
N ILE A 415 8.20 25.09 0.84
CA ILE A 415 7.04 25.75 0.25
C ILE A 415 6.09 26.09 1.40
N ALA A 416 5.77 27.38 1.61
CA ALA A 416 5.02 27.77 2.78
C ALA A 416 3.93 28.80 2.49
N SER A 417 2.82 28.72 3.26
CA SER A 417 1.73 29.68 3.19
C SER A 417 1.84 30.78 4.26
N GLU A 418 1.74 32.05 3.85
CA GLU A 418 1.48 33.19 4.73
C GLU A 418 -0.02 33.46 4.75
N TYR A 419 -0.67 32.92 5.77
CA TYR A 419 -2.12 32.85 5.88
C TYR A 419 -2.80 34.21 5.96
N GLN A 420 -2.15 35.24 6.52
CA GLN A 420 -2.83 36.53 6.79
C GLN A 420 -3.17 37.32 5.52
N ASN A 421 -2.41 37.08 4.44
CA ASN A 421 -2.53 37.84 3.18
C ASN A 421 -2.64 36.93 1.94
N HIS A 422 -3.02 35.65 2.10
CA HIS A 422 -3.08 34.58 1.05
C HIS A 422 -1.80 34.48 0.23
N LYS A 423 -0.62 34.52 0.88
CA LYS A 423 0.65 34.50 0.17
C LYS A 423 1.32 33.15 0.24
N LEU A 424 1.97 32.79 -0.85
CA LEU A 424 2.93 31.70 -0.93
C LEU A 424 4.33 32.30 -0.91
N PHE A 425 5.27 31.63 -0.24
CA PHE A 425 6.69 31.87 -0.40
C PHE A 425 7.44 30.55 -0.45
N VAL A 426 8.60 30.56 -1.14
CA VAL A 426 9.49 29.41 -1.34
C VAL A 426 10.91 29.83 -0.96
N TRP A 427 11.57 28.98 -0.19
CA TRP A 427 12.91 29.23 0.29
C TRP A 427 13.66 27.92 0.60
N HIS A 428 14.97 27.96 0.65
CA HIS A 428 15.80 26.84 1.08
C HIS A 428 16.93 27.29 2.01
N LEU A 429 17.64 26.31 2.61
CA LEU A 429 18.84 26.57 3.38
C LEU A 429 19.98 26.97 2.45
N ASP A 430 20.70 28.07 2.77
CA ASP A 430 21.95 28.44 2.13
C ASP A 430 22.94 28.92 3.21
N PRO A 431 23.92 28.09 3.59
CA PRO A 431 24.87 28.44 4.64
C PRO A 431 25.75 29.66 4.30
N ASN A 432 25.77 30.08 3.02
CA ASN A 432 26.52 31.24 2.57
C ASN A 432 25.69 32.53 2.53
N ALA A 433 24.36 32.41 2.65
CA ALA A 433 23.46 33.56 2.63
C ALA A 433 23.25 34.17 4.04
N PRO A 434 22.79 35.41 4.15
CA PRO A 434 22.39 36.02 5.41
C PRO A 434 21.30 35.21 6.11
N ASN A 435 21.43 34.96 7.42
CA ASN A 435 20.53 34.14 8.25
C ASN A 435 20.44 32.68 7.83
N GLY A 436 21.36 32.16 6.98
CA GLY A 436 21.36 30.77 6.53
C GLY A 436 20.27 30.40 5.54
N VAL A 437 19.65 31.38 4.85
CA VAL A 437 18.50 31.14 3.95
C VAL A 437 18.63 31.89 2.63
N GLN A 438 18.13 31.29 1.57
CA GLN A 438 17.81 31.96 0.31
C GLN A 438 16.29 31.95 0.10
N ILE A 439 15.70 33.13 0.00
CA ILE A 439 14.29 33.27 -0.39
C ILE A 439 14.22 33.32 -1.90
N ILE A 440 13.54 32.34 -2.52
CA ILE A 440 13.41 32.19 -3.96
C ILE A 440 12.20 32.98 -4.45
N ARG A 441 11.06 32.80 -3.77
CA ARG A 441 9.82 33.49 -4.03
C ARG A 441 9.22 34.03 -2.74
N GLN A 442 8.52 35.14 -2.84
CA GLN A 442 7.67 35.68 -1.77
C GLN A 442 6.53 36.45 -2.38
N ASP A 443 5.47 36.60 -1.61
CA ASP A 443 4.32 37.44 -1.95
C ASP A 443 3.46 36.97 -3.15
N ILE A 444 3.59 35.71 -3.61
CA ILE A 444 2.69 35.16 -4.64
C ILE A 444 1.29 35.04 -4.04
N ASP A 445 0.29 35.69 -4.64
CA ASP A 445 -1.10 35.65 -4.19
C ASP A 445 -1.75 34.32 -4.62
N ILE A 446 -2.01 33.40 -3.66
CA ILE A 446 -2.55 32.08 -3.92
C ILE A 446 -3.90 32.12 -4.65
N ASN A 447 -4.70 33.16 -4.41
CA ASN A 447 -6.01 33.35 -5.05
C ASN A 447 -5.92 34.00 -6.44
N GLY A 448 -4.72 34.47 -6.85
CA GLY A 448 -4.54 35.15 -8.13
C GLY A 448 -5.57 36.27 -8.35
N ASP A 449 -6.21 36.28 -9.52
CA ASP A 449 -7.23 37.25 -9.90
C ASP A 449 -8.67 36.87 -9.49
N LEU A 450 -8.85 35.80 -8.67
CA LEU A 450 -10.19 35.39 -8.25
C LEU A 450 -10.86 36.44 -7.37
N ASN A 451 -12.18 36.60 -7.58
CA ASN A 451 -12.95 37.57 -6.82
C ASN A 451 -13.27 37.04 -5.40
N PRO A 452 -12.76 37.68 -4.33
CA PRO A 452 -13.08 37.31 -2.96
C PRO A 452 -14.56 37.52 -2.57
N GLY A 453 -15.36 38.15 -3.43
CA GLY A 453 -16.78 38.41 -3.18
C GLY A 453 -17.70 37.16 -3.10
N LEU A 454 -17.18 35.95 -3.31
CA LEU A 454 -17.88 34.73 -2.97
C LEU A 454 -18.04 34.52 -1.47
N CYS A 455 -17.07 34.96 -0.71
CA CYS A 455 -17.10 34.86 0.73
C CYS A 455 -17.75 36.11 1.35
N PRO A 456 -18.55 35.97 2.43
CA PRO A 456 -19.12 37.10 3.13
C PRO A 456 -18.03 38.11 3.58
N VAL A 457 -18.31 39.40 3.45
CA VAL A 457 -17.38 40.46 3.88
C VAL A 457 -16.98 40.24 5.35
N GLY A 458 -15.69 40.13 5.61
CA GLY A 458 -15.14 39.92 6.94
C GLY A 458 -14.99 38.47 7.37
N SER A 459 -15.39 37.53 6.54
CA SER A 459 -15.06 36.11 6.76
C SER A 459 -13.58 35.83 6.50
N ALA A 460 -13.07 34.68 6.96
CA ALA A 460 -11.68 34.31 6.75
C ALA A 460 -11.31 34.32 5.27
N GLY A 461 -12.01 33.57 4.42
CA GLY A 461 -11.71 33.48 2.99
C GLY A 461 -11.81 34.77 2.20
N ALA A 462 -12.47 35.82 2.75
CA ALA A 462 -12.52 37.14 2.13
C ALA A 462 -11.30 38.03 2.44
N ILE A 463 -10.53 37.70 3.46
CA ILE A 463 -9.45 38.57 3.98
C ILE A 463 -8.12 37.87 4.25
N ARG A 464 -8.11 36.56 4.25
CA ARG A 464 -6.94 35.71 4.53
C ARG A 464 -7.13 34.33 3.90
N GLY A 465 -6.09 33.55 3.85
CA GLY A 465 -6.13 32.17 3.37
C GLY A 465 -4.74 31.62 3.07
N GLY A 466 -4.63 30.33 3.03
CA GLY A 466 -3.43 29.59 2.79
C GLY A 466 -3.44 28.32 3.61
N GLY A 467 -3.88 27.22 3.01
CA GLY A 467 -3.87 25.88 3.59
C GLY A 467 -2.49 25.23 3.53
N PRO A 468 -2.37 23.99 4.05
CA PRO A 468 -1.17 23.17 3.92
C PRO A 468 -0.84 22.90 2.44
N PRO A 469 0.40 23.21 1.98
CA PRO A 469 0.79 22.90 0.61
C PRO A 469 1.00 21.41 0.38
N THR A 470 0.85 20.96 -0.87
CA THR A 470 1.25 19.65 -1.38
C THR A 470 2.33 19.82 -2.44
N VAL A 471 3.13 18.77 -2.65
CA VAL A 471 4.17 18.72 -3.67
C VAL A 471 3.99 17.44 -4.48
N ALA A 472 3.90 17.56 -5.80
CA ALA A 472 3.81 16.44 -6.74
C ALA A 472 4.09 16.93 -8.17
N ASP A 473 4.35 16.04 -9.10
CA ASP A 473 4.37 16.36 -10.53
C ASP A 473 2.92 16.40 -11.05
N PHE A 474 2.39 17.61 -11.28
CA PHE A 474 1.01 17.79 -11.77
C PHE A 474 0.92 17.93 -13.28
N ASN A 475 2.01 18.19 -13.97
CA ASN A 475 2.04 18.48 -15.39
C ASN A 475 2.75 17.42 -16.24
N GLY A 476 3.38 16.42 -15.60
CA GLY A 476 4.10 15.33 -16.25
C GLY A 476 5.43 15.74 -16.86
N ASP A 477 6.03 16.86 -16.40
CA ASP A 477 7.33 17.30 -16.92
C ASP A 477 8.51 16.67 -16.17
N GLY A 478 8.22 15.91 -15.14
CA GLY A 478 9.17 15.19 -14.31
C GLY A 478 9.77 16.03 -13.18
N PHE A 479 9.35 17.28 -12.96
CA PHE A 479 9.72 18.10 -11.81
C PHE A 479 8.53 18.24 -10.86
N PRO A 480 8.77 18.33 -9.55
CA PRO A 480 7.68 18.56 -8.62
C PRO A 480 7.13 19.99 -8.75
N ASP A 481 5.82 20.09 -8.64
CA ASP A 481 5.05 21.31 -8.59
C ASP A 481 4.50 21.54 -7.18
N ALA A 482 3.93 22.71 -6.90
CA ALA A 482 3.31 23.03 -5.62
C ALA A 482 1.82 23.31 -5.76
N ALA A 483 1.00 22.81 -4.82
CA ALA A 483 -0.42 23.10 -4.82
C ALA A 483 -0.93 23.44 -3.42
N LEU A 484 -1.91 24.36 -3.32
CA LEU A 484 -2.53 24.76 -2.06
C LEU A 484 -3.83 25.54 -2.25
N ALA A 485 -4.65 25.56 -1.18
CA ALA A 485 -5.88 26.35 -1.13
C ALA A 485 -5.63 27.76 -0.60
N GLY A 486 -6.28 28.77 -1.17
CA GLY A 486 -6.22 30.17 -0.77
C GLY A 486 -7.50 30.72 -0.14
N GLY A 487 -8.51 29.88 0.10
CA GLY A 487 -9.81 30.25 0.66
C GLY A 487 -10.89 30.46 -0.40
N VAL A 488 -10.67 31.28 -1.42
CA VAL A 488 -11.59 31.45 -2.56
C VAL A 488 -11.11 30.73 -3.81
N GLY A 489 -9.89 30.22 -3.79
CA GLY A 489 -9.30 29.45 -4.89
C GLY A 489 -8.43 28.31 -4.38
N TYR A 490 -8.27 27.32 -5.25
CA TYR A 490 -7.24 26.29 -5.17
C TYR A 490 -6.28 26.48 -6.34
N ALA A 491 -5.00 26.56 -6.07
CA ALA A 491 -3.96 26.87 -7.04
C ALA A 491 -2.96 25.73 -7.16
N VAL A 492 -2.52 25.44 -8.40
CA VAL A 492 -1.35 24.62 -8.72
C VAL A 492 -0.33 25.48 -9.45
N LEU A 493 0.90 25.44 -8.98
CA LEU A 493 2.01 26.28 -9.46
C LEU A 493 3.13 25.38 -9.97
N ASP A 494 3.64 25.68 -11.14
CA ASP A 494 4.75 25.01 -11.82
C ASP A 494 6.05 25.22 -11.05
N GLY A 495 6.65 24.12 -10.58
CA GLY A 495 7.85 24.15 -9.74
C GLY A 495 9.05 24.74 -10.46
N THR A 496 9.25 24.41 -11.74
CA THR A 496 10.37 24.95 -12.54
C THR A 496 10.27 26.47 -12.71
N LYS A 497 9.04 26.99 -12.84
CA LYS A 497 8.79 28.43 -12.91
C LYS A 497 8.88 29.12 -11.55
N LEU A 498 8.51 28.43 -10.48
CA LEU A 498 8.73 28.90 -9.12
C LEU A 498 10.22 29.12 -8.84
N MET A 499 11.06 28.20 -9.29
CA MET A 499 12.52 28.26 -9.10
C MET A 499 13.20 29.29 -10.00
N ASP A 500 12.58 29.76 -11.12
CA ASP A 500 13.15 30.81 -11.96
C ASP A 500 12.69 32.21 -11.51
N PRO A 501 13.54 33.00 -10.84
CA PRO A 501 13.17 34.34 -10.35
C PRO A 501 12.89 35.36 -11.46
N ALA A 502 13.17 35.04 -12.72
CA ALA A 502 12.84 35.90 -13.87
C ALA A 502 11.40 35.69 -14.38
N THR A 503 10.77 34.59 -14.01
CA THR A 503 9.36 34.30 -14.35
C THR A 503 8.42 35.19 -13.54
N PRO A 504 7.49 35.95 -14.16
CA PRO A 504 6.49 36.73 -13.44
C PRO A 504 5.57 35.85 -12.59
N ASP A 505 5.15 36.30 -11.41
CA ASP A 505 4.29 35.52 -10.49
C ASP A 505 3.04 34.97 -11.17
N ALA A 506 2.39 35.74 -12.05
CA ALA A 506 1.19 35.29 -12.77
C ALA A 506 1.45 34.15 -13.77
N GLU A 507 2.69 33.92 -14.16
CA GLU A 507 3.09 32.85 -15.09
C GLU A 507 3.55 31.58 -14.36
N THR A 508 3.65 31.61 -13.03
CA THR A 508 4.00 30.43 -12.23
C THR A 508 2.84 29.47 -12.08
N PHE A 509 1.60 29.93 -12.24
CA PHE A 509 0.43 29.08 -12.12
C PHE A 509 0.28 28.15 -13.33
N LEU A 510 0.08 26.85 -13.07
CA LEU A 510 -0.50 25.94 -14.05
C LEU A 510 -1.98 26.27 -14.19
N TRP A 511 -2.69 26.37 -13.07
CA TRP A 511 -4.10 26.75 -13.03
C TRP A 511 -4.53 27.21 -11.64
N ILE A 512 -5.68 27.91 -11.59
CA ILE A 512 -6.40 28.27 -10.36
C ILE A 512 -7.88 27.95 -10.56
N LYS A 513 -8.46 27.22 -9.60
CA LYS A 513 -9.90 26.90 -9.56
C LYS A 513 -10.58 27.66 -8.45
N GLN A 514 -11.80 28.11 -8.72
CA GLN A 514 -12.62 28.76 -7.71
C GLN A 514 -13.21 27.74 -6.76
N THR A 515 -13.02 27.94 -5.44
CA THR A 515 -13.49 27.10 -4.35
C THR A 515 -14.17 27.91 -3.27
N GLN A 516 -14.81 27.28 -2.30
CA GLN A 516 -15.50 27.94 -1.20
C GLN A 516 -14.96 27.46 0.14
N ASP A 517 -13.92 28.11 0.67
CA ASP A 517 -13.51 27.97 2.08
C ASP A 517 -13.56 29.33 2.77
N CYS A 518 -14.77 29.78 3.08
CA CYS A 518 -15.01 31.09 3.66
C CYS A 518 -14.82 31.12 5.17
N SER A 519 -14.97 29.99 5.86
CA SER A 519 -14.95 29.92 7.32
C SER A 519 -13.53 29.88 7.87
N SER A 520 -12.69 29.00 7.35
CA SER A 520 -11.30 28.86 7.79
C SER A 520 -10.28 29.42 6.82
N ALA A 521 -10.48 29.22 5.54
CA ALA A 521 -9.53 29.52 4.47
C ALA A 521 -8.16 28.81 4.69
N ALA A 522 -8.19 27.62 5.28
CA ALA A 522 -7.01 26.89 5.72
C ALA A 522 -7.08 25.39 5.45
N THR A 523 -8.10 24.92 4.70
CA THR A 523 -8.20 23.50 4.29
C THR A 523 -7.02 23.13 3.41
N GLY A 524 -6.58 21.88 3.56
CA GLY A 524 -5.55 21.28 2.73
C GLY A 524 -6.11 20.39 1.65
N SER A 525 -5.19 19.75 0.94
CA SER A 525 -5.44 18.69 -0.04
C SER A 525 -4.48 17.53 0.20
N SER A 526 -4.81 16.38 -0.35
CA SER A 526 -3.85 15.36 -0.73
C SER A 526 -3.78 15.28 -2.25
N VAL A 527 -2.81 14.55 -2.74
CA VAL A 527 -2.61 14.30 -4.15
C VAL A 527 -2.31 12.83 -4.38
N PHE A 528 -2.68 12.31 -5.54
CA PHE A 528 -2.43 10.92 -5.88
C PHE A 528 -2.49 10.73 -7.40
N ASP A 529 -1.65 9.88 -7.94
CA ASP A 529 -1.68 9.44 -9.34
C ASP A 529 -2.54 8.18 -9.42
N PHE A 530 -3.83 8.36 -9.73
CA PHE A 530 -4.82 7.26 -9.71
C PHE A 530 -4.64 6.26 -10.85
N GLU A 531 -4.11 6.69 -11.97
CA GLU A 531 -3.90 5.85 -13.14
C GLU A 531 -2.47 5.31 -13.27
N GLY A 532 -1.52 5.80 -12.46
CA GLY A 532 -0.12 5.43 -12.51
C GLY A 532 0.61 5.96 -13.74
N ASP A 533 0.14 7.06 -14.32
CA ASP A 533 0.73 7.65 -15.53
C ASP A 533 1.86 8.66 -15.23
N GLY A 534 2.15 8.88 -13.94
CA GLY A 534 3.18 9.78 -13.45
C GLY A 534 2.70 11.21 -13.24
N ILE A 535 1.41 11.49 -13.42
CA ILE A 535 0.78 12.81 -13.24
C ILE A 535 -0.19 12.73 -12.07
N ALA A 536 -0.02 13.57 -11.06
CA ALA A 536 -0.84 13.50 -9.86
C ALA A 536 -2.15 14.31 -10.02
N GLU A 537 -3.27 13.74 -9.54
CA GLU A 537 -4.54 14.40 -9.34
C GLU A 537 -4.61 15.08 -7.97
N VAL A 538 -5.37 16.16 -7.90
CA VAL A 538 -5.65 16.87 -6.64
C VAL A 538 -6.94 16.34 -6.02
N VAL A 539 -6.90 15.94 -4.76
CA VAL A 539 -8.08 15.60 -3.96
C VAL A 539 -8.29 16.70 -2.91
N TYR A 540 -9.37 17.49 -3.04
CA TYR A 540 -9.61 18.68 -2.22
C TYR A 540 -11.05 18.76 -1.71
N GLY A 541 -11.21 19.08 -0.43
CA GLY A 541 -12.53 19.33 0.18
C GLY A 541 -12.69 20.79 0.59
N ASP A 542 -13.73 21.46 0.08
CA ASP A 542 -14.15 22.78 0.54
C ASP A 542 -15.35 22.70 1.52
N GLU A 543 -16.05 23.81 1.77
CA GLU A 543 -17.18 23.84 2.72
C GLU A 543 -18.42 23.03 2.26
N VAL A 544 -18.52 22.70 0.98
CA VAL A 544 -19.72 22.08 0.40
C VAL A 544 -19.42 20.92 -0.55
N THR A 545 -18.20 20.81 -1.05
CA THR A 545 -17.87 19.87 -2.14
C THR A 545 -16.55 19.15 -1.88
N LEU A 546 -16.52 17.85 -2.14
CA LEU A 546 -15.30 17.09 -2.42
C LEU A 546 -15.03 17.18 -3.92
N HIS A 547 -13.83 17.59 -4.27
CA HIS A 547 -13.35 17.72 -5.64
C HIS A 547 -12.21 16.74 -5.91
N VAL A 548 -12.13 16.22 -7.12
CA VAL A 548 -10.91 15.67 -7.70
C VAL A 548 -10.64 16.39 -9.00
N TYR A 549 -9.45 17.00 -9.10
CA TYR A 549 -9.04 17.78 -10.27
C TYR A 549 -7.88 17.09 -10.99
N ALA A 550 -7.92 17.07 -12.30
CA ALA A 550 -6.78 16.67 -13.12
C ALA A 550 -5.58 17.59 -12.86
N GLY A 551 -4.38 17.01 -12.76
CA GLY A 551 -3.15 17.75 -12.48
C GLY A 551 -2.83 18.86 -13.49
N PRO A 552 -2.82 18.58 -14.83
CA PRO A 552 -2.29 19.51 -15.83
C PRO A 552 -3.11 20.79 -16.03
N ASP A 553 -4.43 20.74 -15.89
CA ASP A 553 -5.33 21.85 -16.27
C ASP A 553 -6.44 22.12 -15.26
N GLY A 554 -6.50 21.32 -14.18
CA GLY A 554 -7.54 21.42 -13.17
C GLY A 554 -8.93 21.03 -13.67
N ALA A 555 -9.06 20.19 -14.71
CA ALA A 555 -10.37 19.69 -15.14
C ALA A 555 -11.06 18.95 -13.99
N ASP A 556 -12.37 19.13 -13.87
CA ASP A 556 -13.13 18.43 -12.83
C ASP A 556 -13.31 16.96 -13.21
N LEU A 557 -12.60 16.05 -12.56
CA LEU A 557 -12.75 14.61 -12.73
C LEU A 557 -13.91 14.07 -11.89
N PHE A 558 -14.08 14.61 -10.66
CA PHE A 558 -15.15 14.22 -9.76
C PHE A 558 -15.57 15.36 -8.84
N GLN A 559 -16.86 15.44 -8.57
CA GLN A 559 -17.43 16.32 -7.57
C GLN A 559 -18.60 15.64 -6.86
N THR A 560 -18.64 15.75 -5.54
CA THR A 560 -19.77 15.28 -4.75
C THR A 560 -20.00 16.15 -3.52
N CYS A 561 -21.23 16.14 -3.00
CA CYS A 561 -21.55 16.87 -1.77
C CYS A 561 -20.65 16.43 -0.62
N ASN A 562 -20.02 17.39 0.05
CA ASN A 562 -19.28 17.20 1.29
C ASN A 562 -19.38 18.44 2.15
N THR A 563 -20.34 18.47 3.10
CA THR A 563 -20.50 19.65 3.96
C THR A 563 -19.47 19.65 5.08
N ASN A 564 -18.78 20.76 5.26
CA ASN A 564 -17.77 20.91 6.29
C ASN A 564 -17.68 22.38 6.75
N GLY A 565 -17.69 22.60 8.04
CA GLY A 565 -17.36 23.93 8.60
C GLY A 565 -15.87 24.00 8.90
N THR A 566 -15.09 23.91 7.91
CA THR A 566 -13.66 23.71 7.75
C THR A 566 -12.70 24.24 8.83
N LEU A 567 -11.56 23.58 9.01
CA LEU A 567 -10.35 24.07 9.66
C LEU A 567 -9.13 23.81 8.75
N PHE A 568 -8.32 22.80 9.05
CA PHE A 568 -7.12 22.43 8.28
C PHE A 568 -7.09 20.94 7.92
N GLU A 569 -8.27 20.33 7.90
CA GLU A 569 -8.46 18.98 7.37
C GLU A 569 -8.25 18.94 5.85
N TYR A 570 -7.98 17.74 5.37
CA TYR A 570 -7.93 17.42 3.97
C TYR A 570 -8.33 15.95 3.76
N PRO A 571 -8.80 15.57 2.55
CA PRO A 571 -9.02 14.16 2.19
C PRO A 571 -7.70 13.40 2.19
N LEU A 572 -7.73 12.10 2.46
CA LEU A 572 -6.58 11.21 2.39
C LEU A 572 -6.76 10.22 1.24
N VAL A 573 -5.66 9.65 0.75
CA VAL A 573 -5.68 8.52 -0.18
C VAL A 573 -4.85 7.39 0.39
N ALA A 574 -5.50 6.25 0.67
CA ALA A 574 -4.87 5.03 1.18
C ALA A 574 -5.78 3.82 0.88
N ASP A 575 -5.24 2.61 0.86
CA ASP A 575 -6.02 1.38 0.83
C ASP A 575 -6.55 1.10 2.24
N VAL A 576 -7.86 1.28 2.47
CA VAL A 576 -8.47 1.17 3.80
C VAL A 576 -9.29 -0.10 4.02
N ASP A 577 -9.44 -0.93 3.00
CA ASP A 577 -10.16 -2.20 3.09
C ASP A 577 -9.33 -3.41 2.62
N ASN A 578 -8.05 -3.17 2.41
CA ASN A 578 -7.04 -4.15 2.00
C ASN A 578 -7.40 -4.89 0.69
N ASP A 579 -8.11 -4.19 -0.22
CA ASP A 579 -8.41 -4.72 -1.55
C ASP A 579 -7.26 -4.46 -2.55
N GLY A 580 -6.25 -3.73 -2.12
CA GLY A 580 -5.05 -3.42 -2.88
C GLY A 580 -5.17 -2.18 -3.75
N GLN A 581 -6.29 -1.48 -3.78
CA GLN A 581 -6.49 -0.26 -4.56
C GLN A 581 -6.53 0.98 -3.67
N ALA A 582 -6.36 2.12 -4.29
CA ALA A 582 -6.47 3.39 -3.59
C ALA A 582 -7.93 3.72 -3.25
N ASP A 583 -8.14 4.24 -2.04
CA ASP A 583 -9.41 4.79 -1.59
C ASP A 583 -9.25 6.26 -1.19
N ILE A 584 -10.26 7.08 -1.49
CA ILE A 584 -10.33 8.46 -1.01
C ILE A 584 -11.12 8.49 0.30
N VAL A 585 -10.48 8.89 1.39
CA VAL A 585 -11.10 9.06 2.71
C VAL A 585 -11.38 10.53 2.95
N VAL A 586 -12.64 10.91 3.16
CA VAL A 586 -13.04 12.29 3.41
C VAL A 586 -13.89 12.41 4.67
N VAL A 587 -13.63 13.46 5.44
CA VAL A 587 -14.40 13.79 6.64
C VAL A 587 -15.42 14.89 6.38
N SER A 588 -16.48 14.92 7.18
CA SER A 588 -17.55 15.92 7.05
C SER A 588 -18.22 16.21 8.39
N ASN A 589 -18.92 17.35 8.43
CA ASN A 589 -19.75 17.72 9.57
C ASN A 589 -21.01 18.46 9.15
N SER A 590 -22.06 18.28 9.93
CA SER A 590 -23.40 18.83 9.66
C SER A 590 -23.75 20.02 10.56
N TYR A 591 -22.85 20.45 11.46
CA TYR A 591 -23.17 21.49 12.45
C TYR A 591 -23.26 22.89 11.84
N SER A 592 -22.51 23.14 10.76
CA SER A 592 -22.47 24.43 10.06
C SER A 592 -23.78 24.71 9.29
N GLY A 593 -23.93 25.94 8.79
CA GLY A 593 -25.02 26.31 7.88
C GLY A 593 -24.86 25.80 6.45
N PHE A 594 -23.72 25.23 6.10
CA PHE A 594 -23.41 24.75 4.76
C PHE A 594 -24.26 23.53 4.37
N ASN A 595 -24.67 23.46 3.14
CA ASN A 595 -25.45 22.36 2.58
C ASN A 595 -25.34 22.34 1.06
N CYS A 596 -25.54 21.16 0.48
CA CYS A 596 -25.57 20.94 -0.97
C CYS A 596 -27.03 20.83 -1.42
N ALA A 597 -27.62 21.92 -1.87
CA ALA A 597 -29.03 21.96 -2.29
C ALA A 597 -30.03 21.46 -1.23
N GLY A 598 -29.70 21.62 0.05
CA GLY A 598 -30.50 21.16 1.19
C GLY A 598 -30.03 19.86 1.86
N GLU A 599 -29.07 19.16 1.26
CA GLU A 599 -28.45 17.97 1.83
C GLU A 599 -27.21 18.34 2.67
N LYS A 600 -26.91 17.48 3.66
CA LYS A 600 -25.72 17.59 4.51
C LYS A 600 -25.06 16.22 4.63
N THR A 601 -23.77 16.23 4.90
CA THR A 601 -22.98 15.07 5.19
C THR A 601 -22.38 15.16 6.59
N SER A 602 -21.96 14.04 7.16
CA SER A 602 -21.37 13.95 8.50
C SER A 602 -20.51 12.69 8.61
N GLY A 603 -19.49 12.73 9.48
CA GLY A 603 -18.65 11.59 9.76
C GLY A 603 -17.55 11.36 8.73
N VAL A 604 -17.30 10.08 8.41
CA VAL A 604 -16.27 9.63 7.50
C VAL A 604 -16.90 8.94 6.30
N ARG A 605 -16.42 9.22 5.10
CA ARG A 605 -16.85 8.56 3.87
C ARG A 605 -15.64 8.11 3.08
N VAL A 606 -15.76 6.96 2.44
CA VAL A 606 -14.73 6.34 1.60
C VAL A 606 -15.26 6.16 0.19
N PHE A 607 -14.49 6.61 -0.78
CA PHE A 607 -14.77 6.45 -2.20
C PHE A 607 -13.67 5.61 -2.84
N GLY A 608 -14.05 4.63 -3.65
CA GLY A 608 -13.16 3.84 -4.50
C GLY A 608 -13.63 3.89 -5.95
N ASP A 609 -12.91 3.28 -6.87
CA ASP A 609 -13.32 3.21 -8.29
C ASP A 609 -14.36 2.09 -8.51
N ALA A 610 -15.43 2.40 -9.26
CA ALA A 610 -16.50 1.44 -9.54
C ALA A 610 -16.06 0.24 -10.38
N ASN A 611 -14.96 0.36 -11.09
CA ASN A 611 -14.43 -0.64 -12.02
C ASN A 611 -13.06 -1.18 -11.58
N GLY A 612 -12.57 -0.78 -10.41
CA GLY A 612 -11.26 -1.20 -9.92
C GLY A 612 -10.07 -0.68 -10.73
N ASN A 613 -10.18 0.51 -11.29
CA ASN A 613 -9.15 1.07 -12.17
C ASN A 613 -8.12 1.95 -11.46
N TRP A 614 -8.23 2.17 -10.15
CA TRP A 614 -7.20 2.92 -9.45
C TRP A 614 -6.01 2.02 -9.11
N VAL A 615 -4.81 2.59 -9.16
CA VAL A 615 -3.60 1.85 -8.84
C VAL A 615 -3.51 1.51 -7.37
N ARG A 616 -2.65 0.58 -7.03
CA ARG A 616 -2.37 0.18 -5.65
C ARG A 616 -1.69 1.32 -4.90
N THR A 617 -2.00 1.40 -3.61
CA THR A 617 -1.35 2.33 -2.70
C THR A 617 -1.05 1.67 -1.35
N ARG A 618 -0.37 2.42 -0.47
CA ARG A 618 -0.08 1.99 0.90
C ARG A 618 -1.32 2.09 1.78
N ARG A 619 -1.33 1.34 2.88
CA ARG A 619 -2.40 1.23 3.89
C ARG A 619 -2.18 2.14 5.09
N VAL A 620 -1.29 3.11 4.97
CA VAL A 620 -0.91 3.99 6.07
C VAL A 620 -0.93 5.46 5.66
N TRP A 621 -1.42 6.31 6.58
CA TRP A 621 -1.30 7.76 6.55
C TRP A 621 -1.23 8.25 7.99
N ASN A 622 -0.04 8.30 8.54
CA ASN A 622 0.15 8.32 9.99
C ASN A 622 0.06 9.70 10.66
N GLN A 623 0.16 10.81 9.91
CA GLN A 623 0.18 12.16 10.48
C GLN A 623 -0.15 13.23 9.45
N HIS A 624 -0.37 14.46 9.90
CA HIS A 624 -0.74 15.59 9.02
C HIS A 624 0.39 15.98 8.05
N GLY A 625 1.64 15.89 8.46
CA GLY A 625 2.82 16.12 7.63
C GLY A 625 3.32 14.87 6.91
N TYR A 626 2.40 14.00 6.45
CA TYR A 626 2.72 12.71 5.85
C TYR A 626 3.57 12.82 4.58
N HIS A 627 4.55 11.96 4.50
CA HIS A 627 5.32 11.60 3.30
C HIS A 627 5.76 10.13 3.44
N VAL A 628 6.04 9.48 2.33
CA VAL A 628 6.16 8.00 2.32
C VAL A 628 7.26 7.46 3.24
N THR A 629 8.38 8.14 3.33
CA THR A 629 9.55 7.66 4.09
C THR A 629 9.44 7.82 5.61
N ASN A 630 8.44 8.57 6.11
CA ASN A 630 8.32 8.84 7.53
C ASN A 630 7.73 7.68 8.36
N VAL A 631 7.16 6.67 7.71
CA VAL A 631 6.54 5.53 8.36
C VAL A 631 6.57 4.28 7.47
N ALA A 632 6.79 3.10 8.03
CA ALA A 632 6.63 1.83 7.35
C ALA A 632 5.15 1.41 7.26
N GLU A 633 4.83 0.37 6.48
CA GLU A 633 3.45 -0.13 6.31
C GLU A 633 2.83 -0.64 7.62
N ASP A 634 3.63 -1.22 8.49
CA ASP A 634 3.24 -1.70 9.82
C ASP A 634 3.11 -0.59 10.89
N GLY A 635 3.37 0.66 10.52
CA GLY A 635 3.37 1.81 11.43
C GLY A 635 4.68 2.05 12.17
N THR A 636 5.72 1.25 11.92
CA THR A 636 7.06 1.48 12.48
C THR A 636 7.64 2.80 11.97
N ILE A 637 8.16 3.60 12.88
CA ILE A 637 8.87 4.85 12.55
C ILE A 637 10.35 4.51 12.30
N PRO A 638 10.91 4.85 11.14
CA PRO A 638 12.30 4.54 10.83
C PRO A 638 13.28 5.25 11.80
N ALA A 639 14.23 4.51 12.37
CA ALA A 639 15.29 5.12 13.18
C ALA A 639 16.21 6.01 12.34
N VAL A 640 16.36 5.72 11.06
CA VAL A 640 17.05 6.57 10.08
C VAL A 640 16.11 6.73 8.90
N GLU A 641 15.41 7.84 8.85
CA GLU A 641 14.53 8.15 7.74
C GLU A 641 15.34 8.61 6.52
N PRO A 642 15.24 7.95 5.36
CA PRO A 642 15.84 8.47 4.14
C PRO A 642 15.05 9.70 3.66
N PRO A 643 15.73 10.80 3.25
CA PRO A 643 15.02 11.99 2.76
C PRO A 643 14.08 11.64 1.60
N ASN A 644 12.79 11.94 1.75
CA ASN A 644 11.75 11.56 0.79
C ASN A 644 12.04 12.12 -0.61
N TYR A 645 12.50 13.38 -0.70
CA TYR A 645 12.80 14.05 -1.95
C TYR A 645 13.97 13.45 -2.72
N THR A 646 14.81 12.60 -2.11
CA THR A 646 15.93 11.92 -2.77
C THR A 646 15.58 10.51 -3.27
N GLN A 647 14.45 9.96 -2.83
CA GLN A 647 14.07 8.60 -3.17
C GLN A 647 13.40 8.54 -4.55
N PRO A 648 13.62 7.48 -5.33
CA PRO A 648 12.95 7.31 -6.61
C PRO A 648 11.42 7.40 -6.45
N LYS A 649 10.75 8.20 -7.29
CA LYS A 649 9.30 8.45 -7.29
C LYS A 649 8.73 9.12 -6.03
N LEU A 650 9.55 9.55 -5.06
CA LEU A 650 9.08 10.08 -3.77
C LEU A 650 9.41 11.57 -3.54
N ASN A 651 9.84 12.32 -4.55
CA ASN A 651 9.97 13.78 -4.41
C ASN A 651 8.59 14.46 -4.42
N ASN A 652 7.83 14.18 -3.38
CA ASN A 652 6.45 14.60 -3.18
C ASN A 652 6.16 14.88 -1.69
N PHE A 653 5.00 15.49 -1.41
CA PHE A 653 4.57 15.77 -0.04
C PHE A 653 3.04 15.76 0.06
N ARG A 654 2.49 15.07 1.06
CA ARG A 654 1.05 14.74 1.21
C ARG A 654 0.52 13.96 0.00
N GLN A 655 1.35 13.07 -0.49
CA GLN A 655 1.02 12.09 -1.51
C GLN A 655 1.32 10.69 -0.97
N ASN A 656 0.37 9.78 -1.09
CA ASN A 656 0.64 8.37 -0.89
C ASN A 656 1.11 7.77 -2.23
N VAL A 657 2.05 6.86 -2.16
CA VAL A 657 2.62 6.18 -3.33
C VAL A 657 2.96 4.77 -2.92
N GLN A 658 2.69 3.80 -3.77
CA GLN A 658 3.29 2.48 -3.68
C GLN A 658 4.61 2.50 -4.46
N PRO A 659 5.77 2.58 -3.80
CA PRO A 659 7.05 2.79 -4.50
C PRO A 659 7.44 1.65 -5.42
N LEU A 660 6.99 0.44 -5.10
CA LEU A 660 7.24 -0.79 -5.87
C LEU A 660 5.93 -1.55 -6.04
N GLY A 661 5.62 -1.94 -7.27
CA GLY A 661 4.47 -2.79 -7.55
C GLY A 661 3.12 -2.08 -7.60
N GLU A 662 3.09 -0.78 -7.96
CA GLU A 662 1.82 -0.04 -8.16
C GLU A 662 0.88 -0.70 -9.19
N PHE A 663 1.45 -1.42 -10.15
CA PHE A 663 0.72 -2.17 -11.17
C PHE A 663 0.63 -3.67 -10.89
N SER A 664 1.20 -4.16 -9.80
CA SER A 664 1.14 -5.59 -9.46
C SER A 664 -0.30 -6.05 -9.39
N ALA A 665 -0.59 -7.15 -10.09
CA ALA A 665 -1.93 -7.73 -10.16
C ALA A 665 -1.91 -9.19 -9.71
N PRO A 666 -3.02 -9.73 -9.21
CA PRO A 666 -3.19 -11.16 -9.00
C PRO A 666 -3.39 -11.90 -10.33
N ASP A 667 -3.24 -13.22 -10.30
CA ASP A 667 -3.59 -14.15 -11.38
C ASP A 667 -4.03 -15.48 -10.75
N LEU A 668 -5.31 -15.76 -10.74
CA LEU A 668 -5.88 -16.93 -10.10
C LEU A 668 -5.98 -18.10 -11.07
N VAL A 669 -5.43 -19.23 -10.68
CA VAL A 669 -5.58 -20.49 -11.42
C VAL A 669 -6.25 -21.55 -10.55
N ILE A 670 -6.99 -22.45 -11.18
CA ILE A 670 -7.73 -23.49 -10.49
C ILE A 670 -7.44 -24.87 -11.04
N THR A 671 -7.28 -25.86 -10.16
CA THR A 671 -7.26 -27.28 -10.52
C THR A 671 -8.42 -28.00 -9.86
N LEU A 672 -8.91 -29.09 -10.46
CA LEU A 672 -10.09 -29.81 -10.01
C LEU A 672 -9.89 -31.31 -10.07
N ALA A 673 -10.21 -32.02 -8.98
CA ALA A 673 -10.17 -33.46 -8.91
C ALA A 673 -11.33 -34.04 -8.10
N PRO A 674 -11.86 -35.27 -8.42
CA PRO A 674 -12.81 -35.95 -7.56
C PRO A 674 -12.11 -36.63 -6.38
N ARG A 675 -12.68 -36.48 -5.18
CA ARG A 675 -12.33 -37.26 -4.01
C ARG A 675 -13.25 -38.47 -3.94
N CYS A 676 -12.68 -39.67 -4.03
CA CYS A 676 -13.38 -40.94 -4.15
C CYS A 676 -13.28 -41.83 -2.89
N ILE A 677 -12.61 -41.37 -1.85
CA ILE A 677 -12.49 -42.07 -0.56
C ILE A 677 -13.48 -41.40 0.44
N GLY A 678 -14.33 -42.20 1.04
CA GLY A 678 -15.44 -41.68 1.84
C GLY A 678 -16.62 -41.26 0.99
N ASP A 679 -17.35 -40.18 1.40
CA ASP A 679 -18.40 -39.60 0.60
C ASP A 679 -17.78 -38.93 -0.63
N TYR A 680 -18.52 -38.97 -1.75
CA TYR A 680 -18.06 -38.35 -2.98
C TYR A 680 -17.98 -36.84 -2.82
N ALA A 681 -16.86 -36.24 -3.17
CA ALA A 681 -16.64 -34.82 -3.13
C ALA A 681 -15.80 -34.36 -4.33
N LEU A 682 -15.80 -33.07 -4.61
CA LEU A 682 -14.91 -32.42 -5.55
C LEU A 682 -13.94 -31.54 -4.78
N MET A 683 -12.67 -31.66 -5.07
CA MET A 683 -11.61 -30.82 -4.50
C MET A 683 -11.10 -29.89 -5.58
N ALA A 684 -11.23 -28.61 -5.36
CA ALA A 684 -10.64 -27.56 -6.16
C ALA A 684 -9.48 -26.94 -5.40
N ARG A 685 -8.33 -26.75 -6.07
CA ARG A 685 -7.22 -25.96 -5.54
C ARG A 685 -7.16 -24.66 -6.31
N VAL A 686 -7.38 -23.56 -5.61
CA VAL A 686 -7.20 -22.19 -6.11
C VAL A 686 -5.79 -21.75 -5.75
N ARG A 687 -5.04 -21.23 -6.70
CA ARG A 687 -3.68 -20.72 -6.50
C ARG A 687 -3.55 -19.34 -7.13
N ASN A 688 -2.92 -18.42 -6.41
CA ASN A 688 -2.50 -17.14 -6.95
C ASN A 688 -1.10 -17.29 -7.56
N ILE A 689 -0.98 -17.03 -8.85
CA ILE A 689 0.30 -17.05 -9.58
C ILE A 689 0.72 -15.64 -10.04
N GLY A 690 -0.01 -14.61 -9.62
CA GLY A 690 0.29 -13.20 -9.85
C GLY A 690 1.29 -12.63 -8.87
N GLU A 691 1.48 -11.31 -8.93
CA GLU A 691 2.42 -10.56 -8.09
C GLU A 691 1.74 -9.87 -6.89
N ALA A 692 0.43 -9.69 -6.91
CA ALA A 692 -0.34 -9.09 -5.83
C ALA A 692 -1.11 -10.15 -5.03
N ALA A 693 -1.36 -9.90 -3.75
CA ALA A 693 -2.23 -10.74 -2.95
C ALA A 693 -3.69 -10.61 -3.37
N VAL A 694 -4.49 -11.64 -3.14
CA VAL A 694 -5.94 -11.66 -3.35
C VAL A 694 -6.63 -11.80 -2.02
N PRO A 695 -7.59 -10.92 -1.67
CA PRO A 695 -8.36 -11.06 -0.44
C PRO A 695 -9.12 -12.38 -0.32
N ALA A 696 -9.47 -12.77 0.89
CA ALA A 696 -10.40 -13.86 1.13
C ALA A 696 -11.80 -13.56 0.58
N GLY A 697 -12.59 -14.60 0.29
CA GLY A 697 -13.97 -14.42 -0.19
C GLY A 697 -14.15 -14.59 -1.70
N VAL A 698 -13.12 -15.00 -2.42
CA VAL A 698 -13.20 -15.27 -3.87
C VAL A 698 -14.16 -16.44 -4.14
N PRO A 699 -15.23 -16.25 -4.93
CA PRO A 699 -16.19 -17.31 -5.21
C PRO A 699 -15.62 -18.35 -6.18
N VAL A 700 -15.90 -19.62 -5.89
CA VAL A 700 -15.52 -20.77 -6.71
C VAL A 700 -16.74 -21.58 -7.08
N GLY A 701 -17.13 -21.54 -8.34
CA GLY A 701 -18.27 -22.24 -8.88
C GLY A 701 -17.92 -23.65 -9.33
N PHE A 702 -18.81 -24.63 -9.06
CA PHE A 702 -18.67 -26.01 -9.52
C PHE A 702 -19.86 -26.40 -10.38
N TYR A 703 -19.62 -27.01 -11.54
CA TYR A 703 -20.62 -27.28 -12.54
C TYR A 703 -20.57 -28.71 -13.09
N ALA A 704 -21.74 -29.26 -13.40
CA ALA A 704 -21.90 -30.43 -14.27
C ALA A 704 -22.11 -29.95 -15.71
N GLY A 705 -21.12 -30.14 -16.57
CA GLY A 705 -21.05 -29.56 -17.92
C GLY A 705 -20.49 -28.14 -17.93
N ASP A 706 -20.10 -27.65 -19.11
CA ASP A 706 -19.50 -26.32 -19.28
C ASP A 706 -20.50 -25.21 -18.91
N PRO A 707 -20.20 -24.33 -17.92
CA PRO A 707 -21.08 -23.23 -17.55
C PRO A 707 -21.33 -22.26 -18.73
N GLY A 708 -20.35 -22.05 -19.62
CA GLY A 708 -20.51 -21.24 -20.83
C GLY A 708 -21.42 -21.87 -21.89
N ALA A 709 -21.74 -23.15 -21.77
CA ALA A 709 -22.62 -23.90 -22.67
C ALA A 709 -23.90 -24.43 -22.00
N GLY A 710 -24.26 -23.85 -20.83
CA GLY A 710 -25.47 -24.23 -20.08
C GLY A 710 -25.26 -25.36 -19.10
N GLY A 711 -24.06 -25.55 -18.60
CA GLY A 711 -23.74 -26.42 -17.47
C GLY A 711 -24.56 -26.06 -16.23
N ILE A 712 -24.85 -27.05 -15.40
CA ILE A 712 -25.71 -26.93 -14.22
C ILE A 712 -24.80 -26.80 -13.00
N GLN A 713 -24.98 -25.71 -12.23
CA GLN A 713 -24.27 -25.52 -10.96
C GLN A 713 -24.62 -26.62 -9.97
N LEU A 714 -23.61 -27.19 -9.32
CA LEU A 714 -23.75 -28.25 -8.37
C LEU A 714 -24.26 -27.75 -7.02
N ALA A 715 -24.98 -28.58 -6.28
CA ALA A 715 -25.54 -28.23 -4.98
C ALA A 715 -24.40 -27.91 -3.97
N GLY A 716 -24.54 -26.84 -3.23
CA GLY A 716 -23.51 -26.38 -2.28
C GLY A 716 -22.47 -25.44 -2.90
N SER A 717 -22.52 -25.19 -4.21
CA SER A 717 -21.69 -24.21 -4.92
C SER A 717 -22.42 -22.85 -5.03
N PRO A 718 -21.72 -21.69 -5.05
CA PRO A 718 -20.26 -21.57 -4.96
C PRO A 718 -19.73 -21.81 -3.55
N LEU A 719 -18.49 -22.22 -3.43
CA LEU A 719 -17.66 -22.05 -2.24
C LEU A 719 -16.92 -20.73 -2.35
N VAL A 720 -16.33 -20.27 -1.26
CA VAL A 720 -15.48 -19.06 -1.25
C VAL A 720 -14.13 -19.39 -0.61
N THR A 721 -13.07 -18.72 -1.05
CA THR A 721 -11.79 -18.79 -0.38
C THR A 721 -11.90 -18.20 1.02
N THR A 722 -11.14 -18.73 1.97
CA THR A 722 -11.15 -18.31 3.36
C THR A 722 -9.86 -17.61 3.77
N LYS A 723 -8.87 -17.55 2.87
CA LYS A 723 -7.55 -16.97 3.12
C LYS A 723 -7.23 -15.88 2.13
N VAL A 724 -6.42 -14.92 2.56
CA VAL A 724 -5.65 -14.09 1.64
C VAL A 724 -4.66 -15.00 0.93
N LEU A 725 -4.60 -14.94 -0.39
CA LEU A 725 -3.66 -15.74 -1.18
C LEU A 725 -2.53 -14.84 -1.70
N TYR A 726 -1.36 -14.97 -1.10
CA TYR A 726 -0.14 -14.32 -1.55
C TYR A 726 0.41 -14.98 -2.83
N PRO A 727 1.34 -14.32 -3.55
CA PRO A 727 1.98 -14.91 -4.72
C PRO A 727 2.56 -16.30 -4.44
N ALA A 728 2.15 -17.29 -5.25
CA ALA A 728 2.43 -18.72 -5.20
C ALA A 728 1.57 -19.52 -4.21
N GLU A 729 0.82 -18.90 -3.31
CA GLU A 729 -0.03 -19.62 -2.34
C GLU A 729 -1.27 -20.23 -2.97
N ALA A 730 -1.80 -21.27 -2.31
CA ALA A 730 -3.00 -21.96 -2.77
C ALA A 730 -3.88 -22.41 -1.59
N GLU A 731 -5.19 -22.45 -1.83
CA GLU A 731 -6.18 -22.98 -0.92
C GLU A 731 -6.94 -24.15 -1.57
N ASP A 732 -7.17 -25.21 -0.79
CA ASP A 732 -7.95 -26.37 -1.21
C ASP A 732 -9.40 -26.25 -0.70
N LEU A 733 -10.35 -26.16 -1.63
CA LEU A 733 -11.78 -26.08 -1.35
C LEU A 733 -12.44 -27.43 -1.63
N LEU A 734 -13.22 -27.93 -0.68
CA LEU A 734 -13.86 -29.24 -0.77
C LEU A 734 -15.40 -29.09 -0.86
N LEU A 735 -15.97 -29.40 -2.02
CA LEU A 735 -17.42 -29.50 -2.21
C LEU A 735 -17.89 -30.92 -1.97
N GLU A 736 -18.54 -31.18 -0.85
CA GLU A 736 -19.14 -32.48 -0.53
C GLU A 736 -20.43 -32.69 -1.33
N LEU A 737 -20.52 -33.83 -2.03
CA LEU A 737 -21.63 -34.17 -2.94
C LEU A 737 -22.10 -35.62 -2.69
N PRO A 738 -22.69 -35.92 -1.52
CA PRO A 738 -23.18 -37.29 -1.23
C PRO A 738 -24.20 -37.74 -2.27
N ASP A 739 -25.03 -36.85 -2.77
CA ASP A 739 -26.06 -37.08 -3.78
C ASP A 739 -25.64 -36.61 -5.20
N ALA A 740 -24.36 -36.66 -5.52
CA ALA A 740 -23.87 -36.22 -6.84
C ALA A 740 -24.59 -36.96 -7.98
N PRO A 741 -24.92 -36.25 -9.08
CA PRO A 741 -25.58 -36.86 -10.24
C PRO A 741 -24.80 -38.05 -10.81
N THR A 742 -25.52 -39.10 -11.25
CA THR A 742 -24.88 -40.32 -11.78
C THR A 742 -23.88 -40.00 -12.89
N GLY A 743 -24.25 -39.11 -13.82
CA GLY A 743 -23.37 -38.69 -14.92
C GLY A 743 -22.08 -37.99 -14.47
N VAL A 744 -22.07 -37.35 -13.30
CA VAL A 744 -20.87 -36.80 -12.68
C VAL A 744 -19.99 -37.95 -12.12
N LYS A 745 -20.60 -38.82 -11.31
CA LYS A 745 -19.85 -39.95 -10.66
C LYS A 745 -19.25 -40.95 -11.61
N ASP A 746 -19.90 -41.18 -12.77
CA ASP A 746 -19.43 -42.12 -13.78
C ASP A 746 -18.57 -41.45 -14.87
N GLY A 747 -18.42 -40.14 -14.81
CA GLY A 747 -17.61 -39.36 -15.76
C GLY A 747 -18.23 -39.17 -17.13
N SER A 748 -19.51 -39.56 -17.34
CA SER A 748 -20.23 -39.30 -18.60
C SER A 748 -20.58 -37.82 -18.81
N VAL A 749 -20.61 -37.05 -17.72
CA VAL A 749 -20.74 -35.61 -17.73
C VAL A 749 -19.45 -35.02 -17.13
N PRO A 750 -18.70 -34.20 -17.89
CA PRO A 750 -17.50 -33.56 -17.35
C PRO A 750 -17.89 -32.56 -16.25
N ILE A 751 -16.98 -32.39 -15.28
CA ILE A 751 -17.09 -31.38 -14.23
C ILE A 751 -16.23 -30.19 -14.57
N TYR A 752 -16.69 -29.01 -14.17
CA TYR A 752 -15.96 -27.77 -14.30
C TYR A 752 -15.88 -27.08 -12.93
N ALA A 753 -14.76 -26.42 -12.70
CA ALA A 753 -14.64 -25.43 -11.64
C ALA A 753 -14.22 -24.09 -12.26
N VAL A 754 -14.75 -23.01 -11.71
CA VAL A 754 -14.45 -21.65 -12.13
C VAL A 754 -14.13 -20.87 -10.88
N VAL A 755 -12.94 -20.31 -10.78
CA VAL A 755 -12.57 -19.36 -9.74
C VAL A 755 -13.05 -17.98 -10.20
N ASP A 756 -13.40 -17.13 -9.25
CA ASP A 756 -14.00 -15.83 -9.48
C ASP A 756 -15.34 -15.88 -10.28
N ASP A 757 -16.14 -16.89 -9.96
CA ASP A 757 -17.34 -17.26 -10.71
C ASP A 757 -18.55 -16.41 -10.31
N ASN A 758 -19.09 -15.66 -11.28
CA ASN A 758 -20.25 -14.78 -11.08
C ASN A 758 -20.08 -13.78 -9.92
N ALA A 759 -18.84 -13.41 -9.61
CA ALA A 759 -18.60 -12.35 -8.67
C ALA A 759 -19.34 -11.08 -9.11
N PRO A 760 -19.89 -10.29 -8.16
CA PRO A 760 -20.13 -8.88 -8.44
C PRO A 760 -18.80 -8.29 -8.95
N PRO A 761 -18.82 -7.16 -9.70
CA PRO A 761 -17.57 -6.55 -10.13
C PRO A 761 -16.65 -6.49 -8.88
N HIS A 762 -15.58 -7.29 -8.92
CA HIS A 762 -14.59 -7.25 -7.86
C HIS A 762 -13.75 -6.00 -8.01
N THR A 763 -13.08 -5.67 -6.94
CA THR A 763 -12.29 -4.46 -6.81
C THR A 763 -10.86 -4.64 -7.31
N TRP A 764 -10.50 -5.80 -7.90
CA TRP A 764 -9.19 -6.06 -8.48
C TRP A 764 -9.30 -6.58 -9.91
N HIS A 765 -8.24 -6.39 -10.69
CA HIS A 765 -8.09 -6.96 -12.02
C HIS A 765 -6.98 -8.01 -12.00
N GLU A 766 -7.27 -9.17 -12.57
CA GLU A 766 -6.23 -10.16 -12.86
C GLU A 766 -5.48 -9.78 -14.14
N CYS A 767 -4.22 -10.12 -14.22
CA CYS A 767 -3.49 -9.91 -15.48
C CYS A 767 -3.93 -10.92 -16.57
N ARG A 768 -4.59 -12.01 -16.16
CA ARG A 768 -5.13 -13.02 -17.06
C ARG A 768 -6.46 -13.57 -16.54
N GLU A 769 -7.47 -13.56 -17.39
CA GLU A 769 -8.83 -14.06 -17.12
C GLU A 769 -9.13 -15.40 -17.81
N ASP A 770 -8.25 -15.85 -18.70
CA ASP A 770 -8.51 -17.04 -19.53
C ASP A 770 -8.13 -18.36 -18.88
N ASN A 771 -7.51 -18.33 -17.69
CA ASN A 771 -7.04 -19.47 -16.90
C ASN A 771 -7.91 -19.76 -15.65
N ASN A 772 -8.97 -18.98 -15.40
CA ASN A 772 -9.87 -19.10 -14.25
C ASN A 772 -10.82 -20.33 -14.32
N LYS A 773 -10.77 -21.12 -15.36
CA LYS A 773 -11.68 -22.24 -15.58
C LYS A 773 -10.93 -23.54 -15.88
N VAL A 774 -11.28 -24.63 -15.20
CA VAL A 774 -10.75 -25.96 -15.43
C VAL A 774 -11.84 -26.99 -15.68
N MET A 775 -11.54 -27.99 -16.49
CA MET A 775 -12.38 -29.15 -16.74
C MET A 775 -11.70 -30.43 -16.22
N ALA A 776 -12.46 -31.30 -15.58
CA ALA A 776 -12.00 -32.61 -15.17
C ALA A 776 -13.06 -33.70 -15.38
N SER A 777 -12.67 -34.94 -15.27
CA SER A 777 -13.60 -36.06 -15.17
C SER A 777 -13.98 -36.29 -13.71
N GLY A 778 -15.27 -36.39 -13.42
CA GLY A 778 -15.77 -36.73 -12.09
C GLY A 778 -15.70 -38.23 -11.79
N ALA A 779 -15.23 -39.05 -12.73
CA ALA A 779 -15.20 -40.48 -12.55
C ALA A 779 -14.23 -40.96 -11.46
N CYS A 780 -14.76 -41.68 -10.51
CA CYS A 780 -13.96 -42.45 -9.57
C CYS A 780 -13.43 -43.73 -10.25
N THR A 781 -12.24 -43.67 -10.80
CA THR A 781 -11.56 -44.89 -11.27
C THR A 781 -11.13 -45.68 -10.06
N THR A 782 -11.81 -46.77 -9.75
CA THR A 782 -11.28 -47.75 -8.79
C THR A 782 -9.93 -48.24 -9.33
N PRO A 783 -8.84 -48.17 -8.52
CA PRO A 783 -7.62 -48.87 -8.90
C PRO A 783 -7.97 -50.33 -9.12
N ARG A 784 -7.71 -50.87 -10.30
CA ARG A 784 -7.84 -52.29 -10.59
C ARG A 784 -6.72 -53.05 -9.92
#